data_6c530a89c22104929d0ae2da3d347df3
#
_entry.id   6c530a89c22104929d0ae2da3d347df3
#
_cell.length_a   1.000
_cell.length_b   1.000
_cell.length_c   1.000
_cell.angle_alpha   90.00
_cell.angle_beta   90.00
_cell.angle_gamma   90.00
#
_symmetry.space_group_name_H-M   'P 1'
#
loop_
_entity.id
_entity.type
_entity.pdbx_description
1 polymer ?
#
loop_
_entity_poly.entity_id
_entity_poly.type
_entity_poly.pdbx_seq_one_letter_code
_entity_poly.pdbx_strand_id
1 'polypeptide(L)'
;MAERIVSPGVFTREKDLSFLPQGIGNIGAALIGPTEMGPAFVPTVVRNLGEFETIFGKDNQDFYVPYTAKQYLRNAGTLTIVRVLGLGGYSNDTITLGISGSGHAVAATLKPSRGASDPDNLEIAGPGSASLSDGGTKSSFTLTVQGTSYSLSFDSSSANYITKVFSDNPQDANKSLYVYSNFQNTQNGAGSSDTITIASSSDELFSFDYQEAATPYIQSQLVNSARTSLFKIRTLSHGSNINGKYRIGISDIKEAADVPGSDYGSFSLQVIVNNPGKNDDGVVLENFQNLNFDEDSQNYLPRVIGDKYTTIDSNGKLTNNGDYPNQSRYIRVSDYSNLTGISKELVPMGFAAPLNPHNVTLASSGGSGSMAFPTSSYLGTSADTGQLNSRGSYDQNAYYGLDFNNVDHQQLLAPLPTSAGAGNNITMSLEDAYGHDDASVLGSTYTDGSNLLTITGSDYRQLKFQVPFQGGFDGSNPAKARLTGTSIVGNNTQGFDLSSASATGSLSYIRAINAISNPDEFDINLLALPGVIHSIHSSVTNHAIDKIEARADAFFIMDGSHYSASIQTAIDDVKTIDSNYVATYYPWVKITDDVKGKPTWVPPSVVLPGVYANNDRIGQEWFAPAGLNRGGLTSVLEAKTRLTNLERDDLYENRVNP
;
A
#
# COMPACT_ATOMS: atom_id res chain seq x y z
N MET A 1 -4.03 16.72 -38.16
CA MET A 1 -5.14 17.70 -38.38
C MET A 1 -4.96 18.82 -37.38
N ALA A 2 -5.08 20.07 -37.80
CA ALA A 2 -4.94 21.19 -36.88
C ALA A 2 -6.12 21.16 -35.87
N GLU A 3 -5.83 21.18 -34.61
CA GLU A 3 -6.81 21.22 -33.53
C GLU A 3 -7.67 22.45 -33.65
N ARG A 4 -9.00 22.31 -33.65
CA ARG A 4 -9.94 23.41 -33.77
C ARG A 4 -10.18 24.03 -32.40
N ILE A 5 -9.41 25.06 -32.08
CA ILE A 5 -9.58 25.83 -30.84
C ILE A 5 -10.88 26.64 -30.96
N VAL A 6 -11.83 26.38 -30.05
CA VAL A 6 -13.18 26.94 -30.09
C VAL A 6 -13.34 28.15 -29.16
N SER A 7 -12.45 28.37 -28.22
CA SER A 7 -12.52 29.50 -27.29
C SER A 7 -11.56 30.63 -27.68
N PRO A 8 -11.96 31.91 -27.58
CA PRO A 8 -11.08 33.03 -27.84
C PRO A 8 -10.05 33.14 -26.70
N GLY A 9 -8.79 32.97 -27.02
CA GLY A 9 -7.65 33.12 -26.13
C GLY A 9 -6.41 33.52 -26.91
N VAL A 10 -5.43 34.12 -26.23
CA VAL A 10 -4.12 34.40 -26.83
C VAL A 10 -3.22 33.20 -26.48
N PHE A 11 -2.94 32.40 -27.48
CA PHE A 11 -2.01 31.25 -27.33
C PHE A 11 -0.65 31.69 -27.86
N THR A 12 0.32 31.90 -26.98
CA THR A 12 1.70 32.10 -27.37
C THR A 12 2.39 30.75 -27.37
N ARG A 13 2.70 30.25 -28.54
CA ARG A 13 3.60 29.10 -28.72
C ARG A 13 5.01 29.66 -28.91
N GLU A 14 5.83 29.66 -27.84
CA GLU A 14 7.24 29.89 -27.99
C GLU A 14 7.88 28.65 -28.63
N LYS A 15 8.34 28.82 -29.84
CA LYS A 15 9.17 27.84 -30.50
C LYS A 15 10.61 28.35 -30.34
N ASP A 16 11.32 27.78 -29.38
CA ASP A 16 12.75 28.02 -29.27
C ASP A 16 13.46 27.47 -30.51
N LEU A 17 14.01 28.37 -31.31
CA LEU A 17 14.78 28.06 -32.52
C LEU A 17 16.29 28.12 -32.27
N SER A 18 16.73 28.11 -31.03
CA SER A 18 18.16 27.99 -30.72
C SER A 18 18.60 26.55 -31.04
N PHE A 19 19.20 26.39 -32.22
CA PHE A 19 19.84 25.17 -32.68
C PHE A 19 21.15 24.91 -31.91
N LEU A 20 21.08 24.66 -30.63
CA LEU A 20 22.01 23.73 -30.02
C LEU A 20 21.46 22.32 -30.33
N PRO A 21 22.31 21.35 -30.73
CA PRO A 21 21.89 19.98 -30.75
C PRO A 21 21.66 19.55 -29.28
N GLN A 22 20.53 19.90 -28.73
CA GLN A 22 19.98 19.14 -27.63
C GLN A 22 19.79 17.76 -28.23
N GLY A 23 20.52 16.79 -27.68
CA GLY A 23 20.18 15.39 -27.89
C GLY A 23 18.67 15.33 -27.66
N ILE A 24 17.93 14.76 -28.62
CA ILE A 24 16.49 14.59 -28.58
C ILE A 24 16.16 14.16 -27.16
N GLY A 25 15.36 14.98 -26.45
CA GLY A 25 14.98 14.65 -25.08
C GLY A 25 14.33 13.27 -25.14
N ASN A 26 14.85 12.31 -24.35
CA ASN A 26 14.34 10.95 -24.35
C ASN A 26 12.87 10.99 -24.01
N ILE A 27 12.00 11.02 -25.03
CA ILE A 27 10.57 10.88 -24.89
C ILE A 27 10.36 9.47 -24.35
N GLY A 28 9.65 9.35 -23.21
CA GLY A 28 9.54 8.09 -22.50
C GLY A 28 8.30 7.30 -22.86
N ALA A 29 8.31 6.02 -22.55
CA ALA A 29 7.11 5.20 -22.56
C ALA A 29 6.25 5.49 -21.31
N ALA A 30 4.93 5.23 -21.43
CA ALA A 30 4.03 5.14 -20.31
C ALA A 30 3.62 3.68 -20.07
N LEU A 31 3.72 3.23 -18.84
CA LEU A 31 3.23 1.93 -18.40
C LEU A 31 2.10 2.12 -17.40
N ILE A 32 0.97 1.46 -17.66
CA ILE A 32 -0.20 1.47 -16.77
C ILE A 32 -0.44 0.07 -16.24
N GLY A 33 -0.51 -0.06 -14.93
CA GLY A 33 -0.84 -1.31 -14.27
C GLY A 33 -0.48 -1.33 -12.79
N PRO A 34 -0.77 -2.43 -12.11
CA PRO A 34 -0.50 -2.56 -10.69
C PRO A 34 0.99 -2.80 -10.41
N THR A 35 1.42 -2.31 -9.26
CA THR A 35 2.74 -2.51 -8.67
C THR A 35 2.61 -2.74 -7.16
N GLU A 36 3.65 -3.21 -6.52
CA GLU A 36 3.63 -3.52 -5.09
C GLU A 36 3.38 -2.29 -4.21
N MET A 37 3.97 -1.16 -4.54
CA MET A 37 3.84 0.11 -3.82
C MET A 37 3.90 1.28 -4.80
N GLY A 38 3.86 2.51 -4.31
CA GLY A 38 3.95 3.75 -5.07
C GLY A 38 2.65 4.56 -5.06
N PRO A 39 2.68 5.78 -5.59
CA PRO A 39 1.49 6.63 -5.71
C PRO A 39 0.53 6.05 -6.75
N ALA A 40 -0.77 5.98 -6.40
CA ALA A 40 -1.80 5.47 -7.28
C ALA A 40 -2.35 6.59 -8.17
N PHE A 41 -2.56 6.29 -9.45
CA PHE A 41 -3.11 7.18 -10.48
C PHE A 41 -2.36 8.49 -10.70
N VAL A 42 -1.18 8.63 -10.14
CA VAL A 42 -0.31 9.79 -10.34
C VAL A 42 0.80 9.41 -11.32
N PRO A 43 0.81 9.98 -12.53
CA PRO A 43 1.88 9.72 -13.48
C PRO A 43 3.23 10.12 -12.87
N THR A 44 4.08 9.14 -12.68
CA THR A 44 5.37 9.31 -11.99
C THR A 44 6.50 8.95 -12.94
N VAL A 45 7.38 9.91 -13.18
CA VAL A 45 8.53 9.73 -14.06
C VAL A 45 9.69 9.11 -13.29
N VAL A 46 10.22 8.00 -13.80
CA VAL A 46 11.41 7.33 -13.27
C VAL A 46 12.51 7.30 -14.33
N ARG A 47 13.77 7.46 -13.90
CA ARG A 47 14.92 7.62 -14.79
C ARG A 47 15.84 6.39 -14.83
N ASN A 48 15.71 5.50 -13.87
CA ASN A 48 16.50 4.27 -13.80
C ASN A 48 15.77 3.21 -12.97
N LEU A 49 16.25 1.97 -13.06
CA LEU A 49 15.65 0.83 -12.37
C LEU A 49 15.70 0.97 -10.85
N GLY A 50 16.77 1.52 -10.28
CA GLY A 50 16.88 1.72 -8.83
C GLY A 50 15.85 2.72 -8.29
N GLU A 51 15.58 3.79 -9.04
CA GLU A 51 14.51 4.75 -8.73
C GLU A 51 13.13 4.08 -8.83
N PHE A 52 12.89 3.27 -9.88
CA PHE A 52 11.68 2.49 -10.01
C PHE A 52 11.47 1.54 -8.81
N GLU A 53 12.49 0.75 -8.46
CA GLU A 53 12.41 -0.20 -7.33
C GLU A 53 12.17 0.50 -5.98
N THR A 54 12.71 1.69 -5.81
CA THR A 54 12.51 2.47 -4.58
C THR A 54 11.07 2.96 -4.45
N ILE A 55 10.45 3.40 -5.56
CA ILE A 55 9.11 3.99 -5.56
C ILE A 55 8.03 2.89 -5.68
N PHE A 56 8.20 1.95 -6.61
CA PHE A 56 7.16 1.00 -7.02
C PHE A 56 7.36 -0.44 -6.54
N GLY A 57 8.52 -0.74 -5.97
CA GLY A 57 8.88 -2.08 -5.52
C GLY A 57 9.64 -2.88 -6.59
N LYS A 58 10.06 -4.07 -6.18
CA LYS A 58 10.85 -5.00 -7.01
C LYS A 58 9.96 -5.90 -7.87
N ASP A 59 10.63 -6.72 -8.69
CA ASP A 59 9.95 -7.77 -9.46
C ASP A 59 9.04 -8.62 -8.56
N ASN A 60 7.80 -8.79 -9.00
CA ASN A 60 6.79 -9.58 -8.30
C ASN A 60 5.98 -10.38 -9.32
N GLN A 61 5.76 -11.67 -9.06
CA GLN A 61 4.99 -12.55 -9.95
C GLN A 61 3.51 -12.17 -10.10
N ASP A 62 3.00 -11.35 -9.20
CA ASP A 62 1.61 -10.90 -9.23
C ASP A 62 1.37 -9.77 -10.22
N PHE A 63 2.46 -9.09 -10.69
CA PHE A 63 2.37 -7.89 -11.53
C PHE A 63 3.35 -7.90 -12.69
N TYR A 64 2.93 -7.39 -13.86
CA TYR A 64 3.78 -7.32 -15.05
C TYR A 64 4.56 -6.01 -15.18
N VAL A 65 4.06 -4.90 -14.62
CA VAL A 65 4.70 -3.58 -14.75
C VAL A 65 6.17 -3.60 -14.33
N PRO A 66 6.60 -4.24 -13.21
CA PRO A 66 8.00 -4.30 -12.84
C PRO A 66 8.89 -4.96 -13.89
N TYR A 67 8.43 -6.07 -14.49
CA TYR A 67 9.18 -6.74 -15.57
C TYR A 67 9.31 -5.84 -16.80
N THR A 68 8.22 -5.17 -17.21
CA THR A 68 8.23 -4.25 -18.35
C THR A 68 9.17 -3.07 -18.12
N ALA A 69 9.08 -2.45 -16.94
CA ALA A 69 9.95 -1.34 -16.54
C ALA A 69 11.43 -1.75 -16.59
N LYS A 70 11.76 -2.94 -16.09
CA LYS A 70 13.12 -3.48 -16.14
C LYS A 70 13.62 -3.69 -17.54
N GLN A 71 12.80 -4.22 -18.46
CA GLN A 71 13.17 -4.40 -19.86
C GLN A 71 13.38 -3.05 -20.57
N TYR A 72 12.51 -2.08 -20.30
CA TYR A 72 12.57 -0.77 -20.92
C TYR A 72 13.76 0.06 -20.41
N LEU A 73 13.93 0.19 -19.09
CA LEU A 73 14.97 1.02 -18.47
C LEU A 73 16.40 0.50 -18.65
N ARG A 74 16.58 -0.71 -19.19
CA ARG A 74 17.90 -1.17 -19.66
C ARG A 74 18.41 -0.37 -20.85
N ASN A 75 17.53 0.19 -21.65
CA ASN A 75 17.83 0.83 -22.93
C ASN A 75 17.40 2.29 -23.00
N ALA A 76 16.48 2.73 -22.18
CA ALA A 76 15.92 4.08 -22.13
C ALA A 76 16.18 4.76 -20.79
N GLY A 77 16.19 6.08 -20.79
CA GLY A 77 16.48 6.91 -19.61
C GLY A 77 15.25 7.56 -18.95
N THR A 78 14.05 7.34 -19.49
CA THR A 78 12.82 7.97 -18.97
C THR A 78 11.63 7.05 -19.16
N LEU A 79 10.88 6.82 -18.10
CA LEU A 79 9.70 5.98 -18.08
C LEU A 79 8.63 6.60 -17.17
N THR A 80 7.42 6.77 -17.67
CA THR A 80 6.27 7.22 -16.88
C THR A 80 5.46 6.02 -16.42
N ILE A 81 5.24 5.91 -15.11
CA ILE A 81 4.44 4.85 -14.51
C ILE A 81 3.14 5.45 -13.97
N VAL A 82 2.01 4.81 -14.30
CA VAL A 82 0.73 5.07 -13.67
C VAL A 82 0.26 3.82 -12.96
N ARG A 83 0.42 3.81 -11.66
CA ARG A 83 0.01 2.67 -10.83
C ARG A 83 -1.51 2.62 -10.72
N VAL A 84 -2.09 1.43 -10.90
CA VAL A 84 -3.53 1.17 -10.75
C VAL A 84 -3.78 0.53 -9.40
N LEU A 85 -4.77 1.02 -8.68
CA LEU A 85 -5.36 0.44 -7.48
C LEU A 85 -6.88 0.31 -7.61
N GLY A 86 -7.52 -0.38 -6.65
CA GLY A 86 -8.96 -0.64 -6.68
C GLY A 86 -9.80 0.58 -6.36
N LEU A 87 -10.93 0.72 -7.05
CA LEU A 87 -11.96 1.71 -6.78
C LEU A 87 -13.19 1.02 -6.19
N GLY A 88 -13.84 1.66 -5.22
CA GLY A 88 -15.07 1.17 -4.60
C GLY A 88 -14.89 0.06 -3.56
N GLY A 89 -13.68 -0.43 -3.39
CA GLY A 89 -13.37 -1.46 -2.38
C GLY A 89 -14.08 -2.80 -2.59
N TYR A 90 -14.37 -3.47 -1.50
CA TYR A 90 -15.05 -4.77 -1.47
C TYR A 90 -15.84 -4.95 -0.16
N SER A 91 -16.82 -5.84 -0.18
CA SER A 91 -17.47 -6.38 1.02
C SER A 91 -17.07 -7.85 1.21
N ASN A 92 -16.96 -8.30 2.42
CA ASN A 92 -16.79 -9.71 2.76
C ASN A 92 -17.44 -10.01 4.11
N ASP A 93 -17.70 -11.28 4.35
CA ASP A 93 -18.19 -11.74 5.63
C ASP A 93 -17.06 -11.77 6.66
N THR A 94 -17.42 -11.49 7.90
CA THR A 94 -16.51 -11.54 9.05
C THR A 94 -17.12 -12.41 10.14
N ILE A 95 -16.31 -13.34 10.66
CA ILE A 95 -16.66 -14.09 11.88
C ILE A 95 -16.03 -13.40 13.06
N THR A 96 -16.84 -13.02 14.03
CA THR A 96 -16.37 -12.46 15.29
C THR A 96 -16.45 -13.49 16.38
N LEU A 97 -15.35 -13.69 17.09
CA LEU A 97 -15.23 -14.50 18.28
C LEU A 97 -15.22 -13.56 19.49
N GLY A 98 -16.24 -13.64 20.32
CA GLY A 98 -16.34 -12.90 21.57
C GLY A 98 -16.26 -13.82 22.77
N ILE A 99 -15.79 -13.33 23.90
CA ILE A 99 -15.86 -14.02 25.19
C ILE A 99 -16.87 -13.32 26.05
N SER A 100 -17.91 -14.04 26.50
CA SER A 100 -18.92 -13.51 27.41
C SER A 100 -18.56 -13.91 28.85
N GLY A 101 -18.57 -12.91 29.74
CA GLY A 101 -18.19 -13.05 31.16
C GLY A 101 -17.87 -11.69 31.75
N SER A 102 -17.38 -11.62 32.96
CA SER A 102 -17.10 -10.35 33.63
C SER A 102 -15.99 -9.53 32.94
N GLY A 103 -16.37 -8.73 31.98
CA GLY A 103 -15.51 -7.71 31.33
C GLY A 103 -14.83 -8.13 30.03
N HIS A 104 -15.23 -9.23 29.42
CA HIS A 104 -14.61 -9.70 28.17
C HIS A 104 -15.46 -9.37 26.94
N ALA A 105 -14.77 -9.07 25.85
CA ALA A 105 -15.38 -8.58 24.63
C ALA A 105 -14.99 -9.41 23.40
N VAL A 106 -14.54 -8.78 22.34
CA VAL A 106 -14.06 -9.44 21.13
C VAL A 106 -12.67 -10.05 21.40
N ALA A 107 -12.54 -11.35 21.15
CA ALA A 107 -11.29 -12.07 21.28
C ALA A 107 -10.52 -12.13 19.96
N ALA A 108 -11.22 -12.37 18.84
CA ALA A 108 -10.61 -12.42 17.52
C ALA A 108 -11.65 -12.19 16.42
N THR A 109 -11.19 -11.80 15.26
CA THR A 109 -11.98 -11.74 14.03
C THR A 109 -11.33 -12.57 12.93
N LEU A 110 -12.17 -13.30 12.19
CA LEU A 110 -11.74 -14.14 11.08
C LEU A 110 -12.38 -13.64 9.79
N LYS A 111 -11.62 -13.70 8.71
CA LYS A 111 -12.06 -13.31 7.35
C LYS A 111 -11.72 -14.41 6.35
N PRO A 112 -12.39 -14.44 5.19
CA PRO A 112 -12.05 -15.38 4.12
C PRO A 112 -10.60 -15.20 3.68
N SER A 113 -9.87 -16.30 3.49
CA SER A 113 -8.57 -16.32 2.84
C SER A 113 -8.71 -16.76 1.38
N ARG A 114 -7.61 -16.74 0.65
CA ARG A 114 -7.55 -17.21 -0.75
C ARG A 114 -7.99 -18.66 -0.92
N GLY A 115 -7.89 -19.49 0.11
CA GLY A 115 -8.35 -20.88 0.10
C GLY A 115 -9.85 -21.05 0.36
N ALA A 116 -10.60 -19.98 0.62
CA ALA A 116 -12.05 -20.02 0.69
C ALA A 116 -12.64 -20.37 -0.67
N SER A 117 -13.71 -21.15 -0.68
CA SER A 117 -14.41 -21.51 -1.92
C SER A 117 -15.05 -20.30 -2.59
N ASP A 118 -15.53 -19.35 -1.82
CA ASP A 118 -16.02 -18.05 -2.25
C ASP A 118 -15.50 -16.98 -1.29
N PRO A 119 -14.42 -16.27 -1.65
CA PRO A 119 -13.82 -15.24 -0.77
C PRO A 119 -14.65 -13.97 -0.68
N ASP A 120 -15.63 -13.76 -1.52
CA ASP A 120 -16.52 -12.60 -1.49
C ASP A 120 -17.78 -12.86 -0.65
N ASN A 121 -18.09 -14.14 -0.38
CA ASN A 121 -19.28 -14.54 0.37
C ASN A 121 -18.97 -15.82 1.17
N LEU A 122 -18.85 -15.68 2.48
CA LEU A 122 -18.51 -16.78 3.38
C LEU A 122 -19.77 -17.26 4.10
N GLU A 123 -20.29 -18.43 3.70
CA GLU A 123 -21.39 -19.06 4.45
C GLU A 123 -20.90 -19.57 5.81
N ILE A 124 -21.41 -18.96 6.85
CA ILE A 124 -21.20 -19.38 8.23
C ILE A 124 -22.45 -20.08 8.71
N ALA A 125 -22.30 -21.22 9.34
CA ALA A 125 -23.42 -21.94 9.98
C ALA A 125 -23.89 -21.17 11.20
N GLY A 126 -24.57 -20.03 10.99
CA GLY A 126 -25.31 -19.24 11.97
C GLY A 126 -24.53 -18.74 13.20
N PRO A 127 -25.07 -17.77 13.94
CA PRO A 127 -24.53 -17.40 15.23
C PRO A 127 -24.64 -18.56 16.21
N GLY A 128 -23.55 -18.87 16.89
CA GLY A 128 -23.47 -19.97 17.85
C GLY A 128 -22.75 -19.57 19.12
N SER A 129 -22.83 -20.41 20.12
CA SER A 129 -22.00 -20.30 21.34
C SER A 129 -21.34 -21.64 21.63
N ALA A 130 -20.12 -21.60 22.07
CA ALA A 130 -19.36 -22.77 22.52
C ALA A 130 -18.86 -22.54 23.94
N SER A 131 -18.86 -23.59 24.76
CA SER A 131 -18.26 -23.52 26.08
C SER A 131 -16.75 -23.66 25.98
N LEU A 132 -16.04 -22.93 26.83
CA LEU A 132 -14.60 -23.07 27.01
C LEU A 132 -14.32 -24.33 27.85
N SER A 133 -13.44 -25.18 27.37
CA SER A 133 -13.29 -26.54 27.94
C SER A 133 -12.24 -26.69 29.04
N ASP A 134 -11.38 -25.72 29.27
CA ASP A 134 -10.20 -25.87 30.14
C ASP A 134 -10.02 -24.83 31.26
N GLY A 135 -11.05 -24.09 31.53
CA GLY A 135 -11.17 -23.38 32.81
C GLY A 135 -10.13 -22.32 33.12
N GLY A 136 -9.78 -21.44 32.19
CA GLY A 136 -9.23 -20.19 32.66
C GLY A 136 -8.04 -19.57 31.94
N THR A 137 -7.03 -20.25 31.50
CA THR A 137 -5.86 -19.62 30.82
C THR A 137 -5.59 -20.15 29.42
N LYS A 138 -6.21 -21.25 29.06
CA LYS A 138 -5.93 -22.00 27.82
C LYS A 138 -7.25 -22.46 27.21
N SER A 139 -8.07 -21.52 26.86
CA SER A 139 -9.42 -21.79 26.36
C SER A 139 -9.39 -22.56 25.05
N SER A 140 -10.08 -23.69 25.01
CA SER A 140 -10.30 -24.45 23.79
C SER A 140 -11.79 -24.49 23.41
N PHE A 141 -12.10 -24.45 22.13
CA PHE A 141 -13.46 -24.43 21.60
C PHE A 141 -13.50 -25.01 20.20
N THR A 142 -14.72 -25.30 19.73
CA THR A 142 -14.94 -25.76 18.36
C THR A 142 -15.72 -24.70 17.56
N LEU A 143 -15.21 -24.36 16.38
CA LEU A 143 -15.88 -23.51 15.41
C LEU A 143 -16.25 -24.34 14.18
N THR A 144 -17.50 -24.24 13.72
CA THR A 144 -17.95 -24.88 12.50
C THR A 144 -18.24 -23.83 11.45
N VAL A 145 -17.55 -23.91 10.30
CA VAL A 145 -17.69 -23.01 9.17
C VAL A 145 -17.87 -23.84 7.90
N GLN A 146 -18.88 -23.52 7.10
CA GLN A 146 -19.20 -24.25 5.85
C GLN A 146 -19.22 -25.77 6.04
N GLY A 147 -19.79 -26.23 7.15
CA GLY A 147 -19.89 -27.65 7.50
C GLY A 147 -18.60 -28.30 8.02
N THR A 148 -17.49 -27.60 8.05
CA THR A 148 -16.22 -28.09 8.58
C THR A 148 -16.01 -27.61 10.02
N SER A 149 -15.72 -28.54 10.94
CA SER A 149 -15.46 -28.23 12.35
C SER A 149 -13.97 -28.11 12.63
N TYR A 150 -13.58 -27.02 13.26
CA TYR A 150 -12.21 -26.71 13.65
C TYR A 150 -12.08 -26.67 15.18
N SER A 151 -11.17 -27.46 15.73
CA SER A 151 -10.79 -27.32 17.14
C SER A 151 -9.79 -26.18 17.28
N LEU A 152 -10.10 -25.20 18.11
CA LEU A 152 -9.36 -23.96 18.24
C LEU A 152 -8.96 -23.73 19.70
N SER A 153 -7.88 -23.01 19.90
CA SER A 153 -7.41 -22.52 21.19
C SER A 153 -6.86 -21.11 21.07
N PHE A 154 -6.99 -20.31 22.11
CA PHE A 154 -6.31 -19.04 22.22
C PHE A 154 -4.91 -19.15 22.86
N ASP A 155 -4.51 -20.34 23.31
CA ASP A 155 -3.17 -20.56 23.83
C ASP A 155 -2.15 -20.67 22.69
N SER A 156 -1.20 -19.74 22.62
CA SER A 156 -0.15 -19.71 21.59
C SER A 156 0.76 -20.93 21.60
N SER A 157 0.87 -21.63 22.75
CA SER A 157 1.62 -22.88 22.90
C SER A 157 0.86 -24.09 22.35
N SER A 158 -0.46 -24.01 22.20
CA SER A 158 -1.31 -25.09 21.69
C SER A 158 -1.02 -25.39 20.22
N ALA A 159 -1.16 -26.66 19.84
CA ALA A 159 -1.18 -27.06 18.44
C ALA A 159 -2.41 -26.51 17.68
N ASN A 160 -3.50 -26.28 18.43
CA ASN A 160 -4.77 -25.74 17.91
C ASN A 160 -4.87 -24.22 18.07
N TYR A 161 -3.77 -23.52 18.25
CA TYR A 161 -3.78 -22.07 18.32
C TYR A 161 -4.38 -21.46 17.06
N ILE A 162 -5.23 -20.47 17.25
CA ILE A 162 -6.09 -19.92 16.18
C ILE A 162 -5.31 -19.53 14.92
N THR A 163 -4.13 -18.91 15.06
CA THR A 163 -3.28 -18.52 13.92
C THR A 163 -2.54 -19.69 13.28
N LYS A 164 -2.35 -20.80 14.01
CA LYS A 164 -1.78 -22.04 13.45
C LYS A 164 -2.82 -22.81 12.64
N VAL A 165 -4.08 -22.78 13.09
CA VAL A 165 -5.20 -23.45 12.39
C VAL A 165 -5.61 -22.68 11.16
N PHE A 166 -5.79 -21.34 11.25
CA PHE A 166 -6.28 -20.51 10.17
C PHE A 166 -5.18 -19.65 9.57
N SER A 167 -4.03 -19.58 9.77
CA SER A 167 -3.09 -18.61 9.19
C SER A 167 -3.43 -17.14 9.55
N ASP A 168 -2.47 -16.28 9.47
CA ASP A 168 -2.57 -14.81 9.54
C ASP A 168 -2.45 -14.15 8.16
N ASN A 169 -2.24 -14.96 7.12
CA ASN A 169 -2.02 -14.50 5.76
C ASN A 169 -3.29 -14.66 4.90
N PRO A 170 -3.90 -13.56 4.41
CA PRO A 170 -5.07 -13.64 3.53
C PRO A 170 -4.79 -14.35 2.19
N GLN A 171 -3.51 -14.44 1.77
CA GLN A 171 -3.10 -15.13 0.53
C GLN A 171 -2.85 -16.63 0.71
N ASP A 172 -3.07 -17.19 1.88
CA ASP A 172 -2.88 -18.63 2.09
C ASP A 172 -3.95 -19.44 1.36
N ALA A 173 -3.54 -20.11 0.29
CA ALA A 173 -4.43 -20.94 -0.54
C ALA A 173 -4.82 -22.28 0.11
N ASN A 174 -4.18 -22.66 1.21
CA ASN A 174 -4.46 -23.93 1.90
C ASN A 174 -5.44 -23.75 3.07
N LYS A 175 -5.83 -22.53 3.37
CA LYS A 175 -6.73 -22.20 4.47
C LYS A 175 -7.96 -21.48 3.93
N SER A 176 -9.13 -21.79 4.47
CA SER A 176 -10.37 -21.10 4.10
C SER A 176 -10.55 -19.75 4.81
N LEU A 177 -9.92 -19.61 5.96
CA LEU A 177 -10.00 -18.40 6.79
C LEU A 177 -8.60 -17.94 7.18
N TYR A 178 -8.48 -16.64 7.47
CA TYR A 178 -7.31 -16.09 8.16
C TYR A 178 -7.75 -15.26 9.38
N VAL A 179 -6.85 -15.17 10.34
CA VAL A 179 -7.06 -14.36 11.55
C VAL A 179 -6.77 -12.91 11.19
N TYR A 180 -7.83 -12.10 11.11
CA TYR A 180 -7.69 -10.68 10.81
C TYR A 180 -7.28 -9.89 12.06
N SER A 181 -7.85 -10.22 13.23
CA SER A 181 -7.44 -9.66 14.51
C SER A 181 -7.43 -10.73 15.60
N ASN A 182 -6.49 -10.63 16.52
CA ASN A 182 -6.36 -11.51 17.67
C ASN A 182 -5.97 -10.68 18.90
N PHE A 183 -6.88 -10.53 19.84
CA PHE A 183 -6.71 -9.69 21.03
C PHE A 183 -6.31 -10.53 22.25
N GLN A 184 -5.05 -10.92 22.33
CA GLN A 184 -4.55 -11.81 23.40
C GLN A 184 -4.84 -11.31 24.81
N ASN A 185 -4.82 -10.01 25.05
CA ASN A 185 -5.03 -9.44 26.39
C ASN A 185 -6.45 -9.66 26.93
N THR A 186 -7.45 -9.86 26.05
CA THR A 186 -8.81 -10.20 26.47
C THR A 186 -8.98 -11.65 26.87
N GLN A 187 -8.04 -12.51 26.46
CA GLN A 187 -8.14 -13.95 26.59
C GLN A 187 -7.53 -14.45 27.91
N ASN A 188 -6.57 -13.71 28.45
CA ASN A 188 -5.81 -14.12 29.65
C ASN A 188 -6.64 -14.12 30.96
N GLY A 189 -7.86 -13.70 30.93
CA GLY A 189 -8.74 -13.67 32.09
C GLY A 189 -10.03 -14.52 31.94
N ALA A 190 -10.15 -15.28 30.84
CA ALA A 190 -11.32 -16.11 30.62
C ALA A 190 -11.44 -17.22 31.67
N GLY A 191 -12.55 -17.27 32.37
CA GLY A 191 -12.85 -18.25 33.39
C GLY A 191 -13.55 -19.49 32.82
N SER A 192 -13.59 -20.55 33.58
CA SER A 192 -14.26 -21.81 33.19
C SER A 192 -15.78 -21.68 32.96
N SER A 193 -16.37 -20.60 33.45
CA SER A 193 -17.79 -20.29 33.27
C SER A 193 -18.05 -19.39 32.06
N ASP A 194 -17.02 -18.86 31.43
CA ASP A 194 -17.16 -18.01 30.28
C ASP A 194 -17.48 -18.83 29.03
N THR A 195 -18.18 -18.22 28.11
CA THR A 195 -18.55 -18.84 26.84
C THR A 195 -18.02 -18.03 25.68
N ILE A 196 -17.62 -18.71 24.62
CA ILE A 196 -17.34 -18.05 23.35
C ILE A 196 -18.63 -17.81 22.62
N THR A 197 -18.83 -16.56 22.23
CA THR A 197 -19.90 -16.16 21.33
C THR A 197 -19.35 -16.07 19.91
N ILE A 198 -20.08 -16.64 18.96
CA ILE A 198 -19.72 -16.63 17.53
C ILE A 198 -20.80 -15.81 16.83
N ALA A 199 -20.40 -14.74 16.19
CA ALA A 199 -21.26 -13.91 15.37
C ALA A 199 -20.68 -13.78 13.96
N SER A 200 -21.56 -13.77 12.97
CA SER A 200 -21.22 -13.44 11.58
C SER A 200 -21.85 -12.11 11.21
N SER A 201 -21.14 -11.33 10.44
CA SER A 201 -21.64 -10.09 9.85
C SER A 201 -21.07 -9.91 8.47
N SER A 202 -21.87 -9.39 7.55
CA SER A 202 -21.33 -8.85 6.32
C SER A 202 -20.64 -7.52 6.66
N ASP A 203 -19.42 -7.38 6.19
CA ASP A 203 -18.56 -6.27 6.55
C ASP A 203 -18.36 -5.33 5.35
N GLU A 204 -19.08 -4.21 5.37
CA GLU A 204 -18.94 -3.15 4.37
C GLU A 204 -17.79 -2.17 4.67
N LEU A 205 -16.99 -2.46 5.70
CA LEU A 205 -15.94 -1.56 6.18
C LEU A 205 -14.84 -1.29 5.14
N PHE A 206 -14.73 -2.13 4.13
CA PHE A 206 -13.76 -2.00 3.04
C PHE A 206 -14.38 -1.48 1.73
N SER A 207 -15.61 -0.99 1.75
CA SER A 207 -16.32 -0.46 0.58
C SER A 207 -15.94 0.98 0.28
N PHE A 208 -14.65 1.24 0.12
CA PHE A 208 -14.11 2.55 -0.23
C PHE A 208 -12.91 2.42 -1.17
N ASP A 209 -12.51 3.51 -1.78
CA ASP A 209 -11.36 3.58 -2.70
C ASP A 209 -10.04 3.32 -1.95
N TYR A 210 -8.99 3.05 -2.73
CA TYR A 210 -7.62 2.96 -2.23
C TYR A 210 -7.24 4.14 -1.33
N GLN A 211 -6.36 3.90 -0.36
CA GLN A 211 -5.88 4.92 0.58
C GLN A 211 -4.37 4.85 0.79
N GLU A 212 -3.77 5.98 1.10
CA GLU A 212 -2.43 6.08 1.66
C GLU A 212 -2.43 5.70 3.15
N ALA A 213 -1.30 5.28 3.67
CA ALA A 213 -1.17 5.05 5.11
C ALA A 213 -0.86 6.36 5.85
N ALA A 214 -1.38 6.47 7.06
CA ALA A 214 -1.16 7.60 7.94
C ALA A 214 -0.73 7.15 9.34
N THR A 215 0.07 7.97 10.03
CA THR A 215 0.26 7.78 11.47
C THR A 215 -1.01 8.13 12.22
N PRO A 216 -1.18 7.65 13.46
CA PRO A 216 -2.03 8.31 14.44
C PRO A 216 -1.74 9.81 14.55
N TYR A 217 -2.65 10.57 15.14
CA TYR A 217 -2.32 11.94 15.51
C TYR A 217 -1.15 11.95 16.50
N ILE A 218 -0.09 12.62 16.17
CA ILE A 218 0.96 12.96 17.12
C ILE A 218 0.37 13.98 18.10
N GLN A 219 0.54 13.72 19.39
CA GLN A 219 -0.03 14.53 20.46
C GLN A 219 1.06 15.25 21.28
N SER A 220 0.69 16.38 21.83
CA SER A 220 1.51 17.15 22.77
C SER A 220 1.56 16.50 24.16
N GLN A 221 2.39 17.06 25.02
CA GLN A 221 2.31 16.89 26.46
C GLN A 221 0.97 17.38 27.00
N LEU A 222 0.69 17.03 28.25
CA LEU A 222 -0.53 17.42 28.95
C LEU A 222 -0.41 18.88 29.43
N VAL A 223 -1.15 19.80 28.81
CA VAL A 223 -1.24 21.19 29.21
C VAL A 223 -2.68 21.50 29.60
N ASN A 224 -2.88 22.06 30.79
CA ASN A 224 -4.22 22.35 31.35
C ASN A 224 -5.17 21.15 31.31
N SER A 225 -4.66 19.95 31.62
CA SER A 225 -5.41 18.68 31.61
C SER A 225 -5.92 18.24 30.24
N ALA A 226 -5.34 18.74 29.15
CA ALA A 226 -5.64 18.34 27.77
C ALA A 226 -4.38 18.13 26.95
N ARG A 227 -4.42 17.14 26.05
CA ARG A 227 -3.40 16.95 25.02
C ARG A 227 -3.92 17.50 23.70
N THR A 228 -3.07 18.21 22.98
CA THR A 228 -3.40 18.76 21.66
C THR A 228 -2.95 17.79 20.57
N SER A 229 -3.85 17.47 19.65
CA SER A 229 -3.48 16.75 18.41
C SER A 229 -2.72 17.70 17.50
N LEU A 230 -1.44 17.41 17.23
CA LEU A 230 -0.54 18.30 16.52
C LEU A 230 -0.59 18.11 15.00
N PHE A 231 -0.21 16.94 14.52
CA PHE A 231 -0.12 16.62 13.10
C PHE A 231 -0.21 15.10 12.87
N LYS A 232 -0.34 14.72 11.60
CA LYS A 232 -0.12 13.35 11.12
C LYS A 232 0.99 13.33 10.08
N ILE A 233 1.61 12.18 9.94
CA ILE A 233 2.49 11.87 8.81
C ILE A 233 1.76 10.88 7.91
N ARG A 234 1.77 11.14 6.61
CA ARG A 234 1.23 10.23 5.59
C ARG A 234 2.32 9.73 4.68
N THR A 235 2.15 8.53 4.15
CA THR A 235 3.05 7.98 3.15
C THR A 235 2.74 8.59 1.77
N LEU A 236 3.76 8.76 0.94
CA LEU A 236 3.57 9.13 -0.48
C LEU A 236 3.08 7.94 -1.31
N SER A 237 3.25 6.74 -0.80
CA SER A 237 2.78 5.51 -1.41
C SER A 237 1.39 5.15 -0.88
N HIS A 238 0.51 4.65 -1.76
CA HIS A 238 -0.81 4.14 -1.41
C HIS A 238 -0.79 2.61 -1.25
N GLY A 239 -1.84 2.06 -0.66
CA GLY A 239 -2.08 0.62 -0.59
C GLY A 239 -1.73 -0.03 0.74
N SER A 240 -2.14 -1.27 0.89
CA SER A 240 -2.04 -2.03 2.15
C SER A 240 -0.59 -2.39 2.51
N ASN A 241 0.25 -2.57 1.51
CA ASN A 241 1.62 -3.05 1.69
C ASN A 241 2.52 -2.05 2.42
N ILE A 242 2.13 -0.77 2.42
CA ILE A 242 2.92 0.28 3.05
C ILE A 242 2.72 0.36 4.57
N ASN A 243 1.61 -0.17 5.11
CA ASN A 243 1.27 -0.07 6.53
C ASN A 243 2.38 -0.58 7.45
N GLY A 244 2.95 -1.75 7.12
CA GLY A 244 3.99 -2.38 7.92
C GLY A 244 5.42 -2.15 7.42
N LYS A 245 5.64 -1.30 6.40
CA LYS A 245 6.95 -1.16 5.77
C LYS A 245 7.85 -0.12 6.43
N TYR A 246 7.26 0.91 6.97
CA TYR A 246 7.96 2.01 7.64
C TYR A 246 7.32 2.31 8.97
N ARG A 247 8.08 2.94 9.84
CA ARG A 247 7.64 3.54 11.09
C ARG A 247 8.30 4.89 11.28
N ILE A 248 7.67 5.77 12.01
CA ILE A 248 8.19 7.10 12.33
C ILE A 248 8.79 7.06 13.73
N GLY A 249 10.05 7.47 13.85
CA GLY A 249 10.70 7.73 15.14
C GLY A 249 10.68 9.22 15.44
N ILE A 250 10.28 9.60 16.64
CA ILE A 250 10.38 10.97 17.14
C ILE A 250 11.33 10.94 18.32
N SER A 251 12.33 11.81 18.28
CA SER A 251 13.42 11.85 19.26
C SER A 251 13.95 13.28 19.46
N ASP A 252 14.93 13.45 20.35
CA ASP A 252 15.58 14.73 20.65
C ASP A 252 14.57 15.84 20.99
N ILE A 253 13.53 15.49 21.72
CA ILE A 253 12.44 16.39 22.08
C ILE A 253 12.96 17.36 23.15
N LYS A 254 12.93 18.65 22.84
CA LYS A 254 13.39 19.75 23.71
C LYS A 254 12.28 20.77 23.84
N GLU A 255 12.07 21.26 25.05
CA GLU A 255 11.17 22.37 25.27
C GLU A 255 11.81 23.70 24.81
N ALA A 256 10.98 24.74 24.67
CA ALA A 256 11.43 26.06 24.26
C ALA A 256 12.55 26.63 25.14
N ALA A 257 12.51 26.35 26.45
CA ALA A 257 13.53 26.79 27.40
C ALA A 257 14.92 26.19 27.13
N ASP A 258 14.96 25.02 26.50
CA ASP A 258 16.20 24.29 26.20
C ASP A 258 16.72 24.54 24.77
N VAL A 259 16.02 25.38 23.98
CA VAL A 259 16.39 25.70 22.59
C VAL A 259 16.89 27.14 22.53
N PRO A 260 18.22 27.39 22.45
CA PRO A 260 18.76 28.73 22.42
C PRO A 260 18.26 29.56 21.23
N GLY A 261 17.66 30.72 21.50
CA GLY A 261 17.22 31.66 20.47
C GLY A 261 15.91 31.30 19.77
N SER A 262 15.16 30.34 20.29
CA SER A 262 13.82 30.01 19.82
C SER A 262 12.79 30.15 20.94
N ASP A 263 11.62 30.64 20.59
CA ASP A 263 10.45 30.65 21.48
C ASP A 263 9.70 29.31 21.45
N TYR A 264 10.05 28.43 20.52
CA TYR A 264 9.43 27.13 20.31
C TYR A 264 10.39 26.00 20.67
N GLY A 265 9.83 24.87 21.12
CA GLY A 265 10.58 23.65 21.32
C GLY A 265 11.05 23.04 19.99
N SER A 266 11.91 22.05 20.07
CA SER A 266 12.43 21.34 18.89
C SER A 266 12.41 19.82 19.09
N PHE A 267 12.39 19.09 17.97
CA PHE A 267 12.46 17.63 17.95
C PHE A 267 13.06 17.12 16.64
N SER A 268 13.37 15.84 16.59
CA SER A 268 13.83 15.17 15.37
C SER A 268 12.81 14.12 14.94
N LEU A 269 12.64 13.95 13.62
CA LEU A 269 11.76 12.95 13.03
C LEU A 269 12.56 12.05 12.08
N GLN A 270 12.40 10.75 12.23
CA GLN A 270 13.09 9.74 11.44
C GLN A 270 12.12 8.83 10.73
N VAL A 271 12.41 8.50 9.48
CA VAL A 271 11.75 7.43 8.73
C VAL A 271 12.59 6.17 8.89
N ILE A 272 12.02 5.14 9.49
CA ILE A 272 12.73 3.92 9.88
C ILE A 272 12.08 2.74 9.14
N VAL A 273 12.92 1.83 8.62
CA VAL A 273 12.44 0.57 8.02
C VAL A 273 11.83 -0.29 9.12
N ASN A 274 10.65 -0.82 8.83
CA ASN A 274 9.97 -1.78 9.67
C ASN A 274 9.94 -3.14 8.95
N ASN A 275 10.87 -4.01 9.28
CA ASN A 275 11.01 -5.33 8.67
C ASN A 275 11.46 -6.37 9.71
N PRO A 276 10.55 -6.71 10.64
CA PRO A 276 10.86 -7.54 11.79
C PRO A 276 11.57 -8.85 11.43
N GLY A 277 12.66 -9.13 12.11
CA GLY A 277 13.44 -10.36 11.91
C GLY A 277 14.32 -10.38 10.65
N LYS A 278 14.49 -9.24 9.97
CA LYS A 278 15.43 -9.07 8.86
C LYS A 278 16.56 -8.12 9.23
N ASN A 279 17.65 -8.18 8.47
CA ASN A 279 18.87 -7.39 8.75
C ASN A 279 18.70 -5.89 8.52
N ASP A 280 17.65 -5.46 7.82
CA ASP A 280 17.33 -4.07 7.50
C ASP A 280 16.31 -3.46 8.46
N ASP A 281 15.79 -4.22 9.41
CA ASP A 281 14.89 -3.66 10.43
C ASP A 281 15.61 -2.61 11.28
N GLY A 282 14.93 -1.48 11.50
CA GLY A 282 15.47 -0.37 12.27
C GLY A 282 16.44 0.54 11.51
N VAL A 283 16.72 0.28 10.22
CA VAL A 283 17.55 1.18 9.41
C VAL A 283 16.83 2.52 9.21
N VAL A 284 17.51 3.60 9.53
CA VAL A 284 17.01 4.97 9.31
C VAL A 284 17.24 5.36 7.86
N LEU A 285 16.16 5.62 7.13
CA LEU A 285 16.18 6.04 5.73
C LEU A 285 16.34 7.54 5.58
N GLU A 286 15.62 8.30 6.39
CA GLU A 286 15.66 9.77 6.43
C GLU A 286 15.65 10.26 7.87
N ASN A 287 16.35 11.37 8.14
CA ASN A 287 16.43 11.98 9.45
C ASN A 287 16.33 13.50 9.33
N PHE A 288 15.25 14.07 9.84
CA PHE A 288 14.96 15.49 9.88
C PHE A 288 15.19 16.00 11.30
N GLN A 289 16.18 16.87 11.47
CA GLN A 289 16.61 17.35 12.78
C GLN A 289 16.15 18.78 13.06
N ASN A 290 16.00 19.11 14.34
CA ASN A 290 15.65 20.45 14.82
C ASN A 290 14.34 21.01 14.25
N LEU A 291 13.36 20.13 14.01
CA LEU A 291 12.03 20.54 13.59
C LEU A 291 11.34 21.34 14.71
N ASN A 292 10.53 22.30 14.32
CA ASN A 292 9.72 23.11 15.24
C ASN A 292 8.33 23.43 14.66
N PHE A 293 7.53 24.14 15.43
CA PHE A 293 6.17 24.56 15.04
C PHE A 293 6.07 26.07 14.74
N ASP A 294 7.18 26.76 14.60
CA ASP A 294 7.23 28.16 14.22
C ASP A 294 7.07 28.31 12.70
N GLU A 295 5.96 28.89 12.25
CA GLU A 295 5.64 29.06 10.82
C GLU A 295 6.66 29.97 10.10
N ASP A 296 7.31 30.87 10.81
CA ASP A 296 8.31 31.78 10.26
C ASP A 296 9.71 31.14 10.20
N SER A 297 9.91 30.01 10.89
CA SER A 297 11.21 29.33 10.96
C SER A 297 11.54 28.57 9.68
N GLN A 298 12.84 28.48 9.36
CA GLN A 298 13.35 27.57 8.33
C GLN A 298 13.13 26.09 8.70
N ASN A 299 13.01 25.79 10.00
CA ASN A 299 12.85 24.46 10.55
C ASN A 299 11.37 24.10 10.80
N TYR A 300 10.44 24.87 10.24
CA TYR A 300 9.02 24.58 10.34
C TYR A 300 8.70 23.21 9.76
N LEU A 301 8.05 22.35 10.54
CA LEU A 301 7.81 20.94 10.21
C LEU A 301 7.27 20.73 8.78
N PRO A 302 6.18 21.38 8.33
CA PRO A 302 5.67 21.20 6.97
C PRO A 302 6.63 21.71 5.89
N ARG A 303 7.41 22.75 6.17
CA ARG A 303 8.40 23.29 5.22
C ARG A 303 9.58 22.35 5.00
N VAL A 304 10.03 21.67 6.06
CA VAL A 304 11.21 20.80 6.01
C VAL A 304 10.87 19.44 5.40
N ILE A 305 9.71 18.87 5.67
CA ILE A 305 9.31 17.56 5.17
C ILE A 305 8.55 17.67 3.85
N GLY A 306 7.62 18.62 3.76
CA GLY A 306 6.69 18.81 2.66
C GLY A 306 5.28 18.30 2.98
N ASP A 307 4.30 18.84 2.29
CA ASP A 307 2.88 18.48 2.44
C ASP A 307 2.16 18.26 1.10
N LYS A 308 2.89 18.34 -0.02
CA LYS A 308 2.28 18.21 -1.36
C LYS A 308 1.76 16.83 -1.62
N TYR A 309 0.57 16.77 -2.19
CA TYR A 309 -0.03 15.55 -2.72
C TYR A 309 -0.90 15.87 -3.94
N THR A 310 -1.08 14.88 -4.80
CA THR A 310 -1.88 14.99 -6.01
C THR A 310 -3.14 14.15 -5.87
N THR A 311 -4.28 14.75 -6.17
CA THR A 311 -5.56 14.06 -6.28
C THR A 311 -5.98 13.95 -7.74
N ILE A 312 -6.71 12.91 -8.07
CA ILE A 312 -7.24 12.66 -9.41
C ILE A 312 -8.77 12.56 -9.35
N ASP A 313 -9.45 13.24 -10.25
CA ASP A 313 -10.91 13.11 -10.37
C ASP A 313 -11.31 11.92 -11.28
N SER A 314 -12.61 11.67 -11.42
CA SER A 314 -13.13 10.59 -12.28
C SER A 314 -12.80 10.77 -13.77
N ASN A 315 -12.50 11.99 -14.21
CA ASN A 315 -12.18 12.32 -15.59
C ASN A 315 -10.66 12.25 -15.89
N GLY A 316 -9.84 11.96 -14.85
CA GLY A 316 -8.40 11.91 -14.97
C GLY A 316 -7.69 13.25 -14.76
N LYS A 317 -8.41 14.32 -14.36
CA LYS A 317 -7.79 15.60 -14.07
C LYS A 317 -7.01 15.53 -12.74
N LEU A 318 -5.75 15.88 -12.80
CA LEU A 318 -4.86 15.95 -11.66
C LEU A 318 -4.97 17.33 -10.99
N THR A 319 -5.00 17.33 -9.66
CA THR A 319 -4.99 18.57 -8.86
C THR A 319 -3.92 18.43 -7.79
N ASN A 320 -2.98 19.37 -7.78
CA ASN A 320 -1.91 19.43 -6.79
C ASN A 320 -2.38 20.26 -5.59
N ASN A 321 -2.22 19.71 -4.41
CA ASN A 321 -2.58 20.30 -3.13
C ASN A 321 -1.32 20.42 -2.25
N GLY A 322 -1.41 21.27 -1.21
CA GLY A 322 -0.31 21.52 -0.28
C GLY A 322 0.52 22.76 -0.66
N ASP A 323 1.16 23.35 0.32
CA ASP A 323 1.88 24.62 0.19
C ASP A 323 3.40 24.41 0.07
N TYR A 324 3.92 23.34 0.67
CA TYR A 324 5.35 23.08 0.78
C TYR A 324 5.77 21.88 -0.10
N PRO A 325 6.81 22.00 -0.94
CA PRO A 325 7.29 20.91 -1.77
C PRO A 325 7.83 19.77 -0.91
N ASN A 326 7.55 18.53 -1.30
CA ASN A 326 8.05 17.35 -0.58
C ASN A 326 9.56 17.26 -0.71
N GLN A 327 10.26 17.29 0.42
CA GLN A 327 11.70 17.02 0.53
C GLN A 327 11.94 15.53 0.83
N SER A 328 11.00 14.91 1.53
CA SER A 328 11.01 13.47 1.76
C SER A 328 10.61 12.69 0.50
N ARG A 329 11.21 11.50 0.33
CA ARG A 329 10.85 10.53 -0.72
C ARG A 329 9.78 9.55 -0.28
N TYR A 330 9.48 9.49 1.01
CA TYR A 330 8.63 8.46 1.59
C TYR A 330 7.36 9.01 2.23
N ILE A 331 7.43 10.21 2.77
CA ILE A 331 6.40 10.78 3.65
C ILE A 331 6.04 12.23 3.30
N ARG A 332 4.91 12.67 3.82
CA ARG A 332 4.48 14.07 3.85
C ARG A 332 3.78 14.39 5.17
N VAL A 333 3.74 15.64 5.55
CA VAL A 333 2.94 16.11 6.69
C VAL A 333 1.49 16.32 6.28
N SER A 334 0.57 16.01 7.16
CA SER A 334 -0.86 16.25 6.96
C SER A 334 -1.57 16.59 8.28
N ASP A 335 -2.82 17.03 8.16
CA ASP A 335 -3.71 17.27 9.30
C ASP A 335 -3.05 18.17 10.39
N TYR A 336 -2.31 19.20 9.97
CA TYR A 336 -1.51 20.08 10.82
C TYR A 336 -2.13 21.48 11.03
N SER A 337 -3.40 21.66 10.72
CA SER A 337 -4.09 22.96 10.90
C SER A 337 -4.05 23.48 12.34
N ASN A 338 -3.88 22.59 13.31
CA ASN A 338 -3.74 22.96 14.74
C ASN A 338 -2.37 23.57 15.07
N LEU A 339 -1.40 23.56 14.14
CA LEU A 339 -0.10 24.20 14.36
C LEU A 339 -0.17 25.71 14.17
N THR A 340 -1.16 26.22 13.42
CA THR A 340 -1.32 27.67 13.23
C THR A 340 -1.70 28.34 14.54
N GLY A 341 -0.83 29.25 15.01
CA GLY A 341 -1.01 29.93 16.29
C GLY A 341 -0.89 29.04 17.53
N ILE A 342 -0.22 27.90 17.39
CA ILE A 342 -0.03 26.94 18.48
C ILE A 342 0.73 27.58 19.68
N SER A 343 0.42 27.10 20.88
CA SER A 343 1.17 27.50 22.08
C SER A 343 2.63 27.10 21.96
N LYS A 344 3.54 28.02 22.23
CA LYS A 344 4.98 27.88 22.03
C LYS A 344 5.63 26.79 22.91
N GLU A 345 4.96 26.41 23.99
CA GLU A 345 5.42 25.38 24.92
C GLU A 345 5.21 23.96 24.43
N LEU A 346 4.33 23.75 23.42
CA LEU A 346 3.94 22.43 22.99
C LEU A 346 5.04 21.72 22.18
N VAL A 347 5.29 20.47 22.52
CA VAL A 347 6.20 19.55 21.83
C VAL A 347 5.55 18.17 21.68
N PRO A 348 5.95 17.34 20.71
CA PRO A 348 5.38 16.02 20.53
C PRO A 348 5.78 15.08 21.67
N MET A 349 4.82 14.48 22.39
CA MET A 349 5.05 13.59 23.52
C MET A 349 4.40 12.23 23.39
N GLY A 350 3.67 11.97 22.32
CA GLY A 350 2.99 10.71 22.12
C GLY A 350 2.08 10.71 20.93
N PHE A 351 1.15 9.78 20.89
CA PHE A 351 0.18 9.65 19.81
C PHE A 351 -1.18 9.13 20.29
N ALA A 352 -2.23 9.40 19.53
CA ALA A 352 -3.55 8.80 19.71
C ALA A 352 -4.12 8.36 18.36
N ALA A 353 -4.43 7.09 18.25
CA ALA A 353 -5.07 6.51 17.10
C ALA A 353 -6.53 6.22 17.38
N PRO A 354 -7.42 6.47 16.43
CA PRO A 354 -8.69 5.80 16.45
C PRO A 354 -8.41 4.31 16.32
N LEU A 355 -9.16 3.55 17.09
CA LEU A 355 -9.00 2.12 17.05
C LEU A 355 -9.59 1.51 15.83
N ASN A 356 -9.06 0.32 15.55
CA ASN A 356 -9.50 -0.54 14.50
C ASN A 356 -11.02 -0.63 14.44
N PRO A 357 -11.47 -0.60 13.28
CA PRO A 357 -12.72 -0.42 12.64
C PRO A 357 -13.80 -1.40 12.98
N HIS A 358 -13.53 -2.49 13.61
CA HIS A 358 -14.60 -3.40 13.96
C HIS A 358 -15.41 -2.87 15.13
N ASN A 359 -16.38 -2.02 14.84
CA ASN A 359 -17.59 -1.88 15.65
C ASN A 359 -18.34 -3.22 15.63
N VAL A 360 -17.73 -4.25 16.17
CA VAL A 360 -18.41 -5.51 16.34
C VAL A 360 -19.30 -5.36 17.53
N THR A 361 -20.53 -5.03 17.28
CA THR A 361 -21.60 -5.18 18.24
C THR A 361 -21.81 -6.68 18.40
N LEU A 362 -21.40 -7.24 19.54
CA LEU A 362 -21.83 -8.56 19.96
C LEU A 362 -23.33 -8.49 20.22
N ALA A 363 -24.12 -8.78 19.18
CA ALA A 363 -25.56 -8.48 19.13
C ALA A 363 -26.43 -9.34 20.06
N SER A 364 -25.89 -10.28 20.83
CA SER A 364 -26.73 -11.26 21.49
C SER A 364 -26.70 -11.31 23.01
N SER A 365 -25.83 -10.57 23.68
CA SER A 365 -25.67 -10.74 25.12
C SER A 365 -25.95 -9.52 26.00
N GLY A 366 -26.45 -8.42 25.44
CA GLY A 366 -26.83 -7.23 26.22
C GLY A 366 -25.66 -6.55 26.94
N GLY A 367 -24.44 -6.98 26.70
CA GLY A 367 -23.23 -6.37 27.21
C GLY A 367 -22.59 -5.51 26.13
N SER A 368 -22.37 -4.23 26.41
CA SER A 368 -21.49 -3.38 25.62
C SER A 368 -20.06 -3.94 25.73
N GLY A 369 -19.66 -4.78 24.77
CA GLY A 369 -18.31 -5.29 24.74
C GLY A 369 -17.34 -4.19 24.35
N SER A 370 -16.43 -3.82 25.24
CA SER A 370 -15.27 -3.01 24.88
C SER A 370 -14.18 -3.93 24.33
N MET A 371 -13.58 -3.60 23.19
CA MET A 371 -12.38 -4.28 22.74
C MET A 371 -11.23 -3.89 23.67
N ALA A 372 -10.47 -4.87 24.21
CA ALA A 372 -9.25 -4.57 24.88
C ALA A 372 -8.12 -4.48 23.85
N PHE A 373 -7.38 -3.40 23.90
CA PHE A 373 -6.28 -3.15 22.98
C PHE A 373 -4.95 -3.44 23.64
N PRO A 374 -3.95 -3.86 22.85
CA PRO A 374 -2.60 -3.94 23.37
C PRO A 374 -2.18 -2.55 23.82
N THR A 375 -1.63 -2.47 25.01
CA THR A 375 -1.00 -1.25 25.50
C THR A 375 0.33 -1.06 24.79
N SER A 376 0.69 0.18 24.48
CA SER A 376 2.02 0.48 23.99
C SER A 376 3.06 0.12 25.06
N SER A 377 4.18 -0.43 24.62
CA SER A 377 5.25 -0.89 25.49
C SER A 377 6.58 -0.24 25.11
N TYR A 378 7.53 -0.32 26.01
CA TYR A 378 8.89 0.08 25.71
C TYR A 378 9.54 -0.92 24.75
N LEU A 379 10.03 -0.43 23.62
CA LEU A 379 10.69 -1.22 22.59
C LEU A 379 12.19 -1.18 22.83
N GLY A 380 12.70 -2.12 23.60
CA GLY A 380 14.12 -2.29 23.87
C GLY A 380 14.72 -3.49 23.17
N THR A 381 16.03 -3.48 22.98
CA THR A 381 16.79 -4.59 22.39
C THR A 381 17.05 -5.73 23.36
N SER A 382 16.82 -5.57 24.67
CA SER A 382 16.98 -6.61 25.66
C SER A 382 15.72 -6.85 26.48
N ALA A 383 15.47 -8.12 26.84
CA ALA A 383 14.31 -8.54 27.61
C ALA A 383 14.21 -7.88 29.01
N ASP A 384 15.33 -7.38 29.54
CA ASP A 384 15.41 -6.76 30.85
C ASP A 384 15.20 -5.23 30.83
N THR A 385 15.09 -4.63 29.65
CA THR A 385 15.06 -3.17 29.47
C THR A 385 13.68 -2.57 29.46
N GLY A 386 12.64 -3.36 29.63
CA GLY A 386 11.29 -2.84 29.87
C GLY A 386 11.16 -2.01 31.15
N GLN A 387 12.21 -1.90 31.95
CA GLN A 387 12.18 -1.23 33.25
C GLN A 387 13.11 -0.01 33.26
N LEU A 388 12.54 1.17 33.35
CA LEU A 388 13.25 2.43 33.61
C LEU A 388 13.62 2.64 35.09
N ASN A 389 13.49 1.65 35.89
CA ASN A 389 13.67 1.70 37.34
C ASN A 389 15.10 1.91 37.81
N SER A 390 16.09 1.82 36.94
CA SER A 390 17.42 2.29 37.29
C SER A 390 17.98 3.13 36.15
N ARG A 391 18.13 4.41 36.38
CA ARG A 391 18.77 5.37 35.47
C ARG A 391 20.15 4.93 34.94
N GLY A 392 20.68 3.81 35.36
CA GLY A 392 21.98 3.27 34.98
C GLY A 392 21.97 2.20 33.90
N SER A 393 20.83 1.59 33.55
CA SER A 393 20.73 0.50 32.57
C SER A 393 19.83 0.83 31.37
N TYR A 394 19.65 2.11 31.08
CA TYR A 394 18.83 2.60 29.98
C TYR A 394 19.49 2.29 28.61
N ASP A 395 18.75 1.64 27.70
CA ASP A 395 19.20 1.46 26.34
C ASP A 395 18.94 2.74 25.52
N GLN A 396 20.01 3.41 25.14
CA GLN A 396 19.94 4.66 24.35
C GLN A 396 19.31 4.45 22.96
N ASN A 397 19.23 3.23 22.48
CA ASN A 397 18.64 2.91 21.17
C ASN A 397 17.17 2.49 21.25
N ALA A 398 16.62 2.36 22.43
CA ALA A 398 15.25 1.94 22.61
C ALA A 398 14.23 3.08 22.48
N TYR A 399 13.07 2.76 21.96
CA TYR A 399 11.95 3.69 21.75
C TYR A 399 10.71 3.17 22.46
N TYR A 400 9.87 4.06 22.95
CA TYR A 400 8.50 3.70 23.34
C TYR A 400 7.61 3.56 22.10
N GLY A 401 6.61 2.71 22.16
CA GLY A 401 5.64 2.55 21.08
C GLY A 401 4.96 1.18 21.08
N LEU A 402 4.35 0.86 19.95
CA LEU A 402 3.78 -0.47 19.72
C LEU A 402 4.86 -1.45 19.28
N ASP A 403 4.79 -2.68 19.75
CA ASP A 403 5.72 -3.74 19.34
C ASP A 403 5.29 -4.32 17.98
N PHE A 404 5.95 -3.90 16.91
CA PHE A 404 5.70 -4.38 15.55
C PHE A 404 6.27 -5.77 15.27
N ASN A 405 7.11 -6.32 16.15
CA ASN A 405 7.54 -7.70 16.08
C ASN A 405 6.47 -8.66 16.57
N ASN A 406 5.48 -8.15 17.31
CA ASN A 406 4.35 -8.95 17.75
C ASN A 406 3.31 -9.03 16.62
N VAL A 407 3.07 -10.23 16.10
CA VAL A 407 2.09 -10.52 15.05
C VAL A 407 0.69 -10.05 15.44
N ASP A 408 0.36 -10.12 16.72
CA ASP A 408 -0.95 -9.69 17.22
C ASP A 408 -1.17 -8.17 17.16
N HIS A 409 -0.10 -7.39 17.00
CA HIS A 409 -0.19 -5.94 16.81
C HIS A 409 -0.31 -5.53 15.34
N GLN A 410 -0.08 -6.40 14.38
CA GLN A 410 -0.14 -6.07 12.95
C GLN A 410 -1.55 -5.71 12.49
N GLN A 411 -2.58 -6.22 13.15
CA GLN A 411 -3.96 -5.84 12.90
C GLN A 411 -4.25 -4.35 13.12
N LEU A 412 -3.45 -3.68 13.97
CA LEU A 412 -3.58 -2.24 14.20
C LEU A 412 -3.15 -1.42 12.99
N LEU A 413 -2.46 -2.04 12.04
CA LEU A 413 -2.05 -1.45 10.78
C LEU A 413 -3.13 -1.55 9.69
N ALA A 414 -4.22 -2.27 9.97
CA ALA A 414 -5.31 -2.49 9.02
C ALA A 414 -5.99 -1.17 8.60
N PRO A 415 -6.66 -1.16 7.43
CA PRO A 415 -7.39 0.01 6.97
C PRO A 415 -8.43 0.46 7.99
N LEU A 416 -8.51 1.77 8.19
CA LEU A 416 -9.53 2.39 9.05
C LEU A 416 -10.72 2.77 8.20
N PRO A 417 -11.95 2.39 8.55
CA PRO A 417 -13.13 2.88 7.86
C PRO A 417 -13.31 4.37 8.12
N THR A 418 -13.95 5.03 7.19
CA THR A 418 -14.27 6.46 7.27
C THR A 418 -15.18 6.81 8.44
N SER A 419 -15.88 5.81 8.99
CA SER A 419 -16.80 5.93 10.12
C SER A 419 -16.32 5.17 11.36
N ALA A 420 -15.05 5.17 11.65
CA ALA A 420 -14.54 4.64 12.93
C ALA A 420 -15.29 5.33 14.07
N GLY A 421 -16.13 4.58 14.76
CA GLY A 421 -16.95 5.11 15.86
C GLY A 421 -16.07 5.78 16.90
N ALA A 422 -16.46 6.97 17.29
CA ALA A 422 -15.82 7.67 18.39
C ALA A 422 -15.95 6.82 19.65
N GLY A 423 -14.85 6.33 20.18
CA GLY A 423 -14.98 5.67 21.49
C GLY A 423 -13.72 5.11 22.09
N ASN A 424 -12.84 4.55 21.29
CA ASN A 424 -11.66 3.93 21.87
C ASN A 424 -10.42 4.31 21.03
N ASN A 425 -9.53 5.07 21.60
CA ASN A 425 -8.26 5.40 20.98
C ASN A 425 -7.13 4.64 21.68
N ILE A 426 -6.19 4.11 20.91
CA ILE A 426 -4.89 3.73 21.47
C ILE A 426 -4.14 5.03 21.72
N THR A 427 -3.90 5.34 22.96
CA THR A 427 -3.08 6.48 23.34
C THR A 427 -1.76 6.00 23.94
N MET A 428 -0.69 6.62 23.53
CA MET A 428 0.62 6.48 24.14
C MET A 428 1.16 7.87 24.44
N SER A 429 1.63 8.09 25.64
CA SER A 429 2.35 9.30 26.02
C SER A 429 3.60 8.95 26.79
N LEU A 430 4.70 9.65 26.48
CA LEU A 430 5.93 9.52 27.25
C LEU A 430 5.76 9.96 28.70
N GLU A 431 4.83 10.89 28.98
CA GLU A 431 4.51 11.34 30.33
C GLU A 431 3.90 10.21 31.17
N ASP A 432 3.11 9.33 30.53
CA ASP A 432 2.46 8.20 31.23
C ASP A 432 3.41 7.00 31.34
N ALA A 433 4.39 6.90 30.43
CA ALA A 433 5.31 5.77 30.35
C ALA A 433 6.52 5.89 31.27
N TYR A 434 6.90 7.11 31.63
CA TYR A 434 8.14 7.38 32.35
C TYR A 434 7.93 7.52 33.85
N GLY A 435 8.83 6.93 34.61
CA GLY A 435 8.90 7.11 36.07
C GLY A 435 8.08 6.12 36.89
N HIS A 436 7.45 5.14 36.24
CA HIS A 436 6.77 4.06 36.95
C HIS A 436 7.79 2.99 37.39
N ASP A 437 7.89 2.72 38.69
CA ASP A 437 8.71 1.64 39.23
C ASP A 437 8.22 0.25 38.82
N ASP A 438 6.99 0.17 38.33
CA ASP A 438 6.34 -1.04 37.86
C ASP A 438 5.99 -0.91 36.36
N ALA A 439 6.91 -1.34 35.52
CA ALA A 439 6.83 -1.27 34.07
C ALA A 439 5.69 -2.12 33.47
N SER A 440 4.88 -2.76 34.29
CA SER A 440 3.75 -3.59 33.85
C SER A 440 2.52 -2.81 33.46
N VAL A 441 2.46 -1.49 33.65
CA VAL A 441 1.23 -0.71 33.52
C VAL A 441 1.41 0.52 32.64
N LEU A 442 1.48 0.29 31.36
CA LEU A 442 1.21 1.34 30.38
C LEU A 442 -0.30 1.59 30.38
N GLY A 443 -0.70 2.77 30.81
CA GLY A 443 -2.13 3.16 30.92
C GLY A 443 -2.62 3.51 32.31
N SER A 444 -1.81 3.37 33.35
CA SER A 444 -2.11 3.99 34.62
C SER A 444 -1.57 5.40 34.68
N THR A 445 -2.37 6.30 35.19
CA THR A 445 -2.01 7.69 35.44
C THR A 445 -0.79 7.74 36.33
N TYR A 446 0.25 8.39 35.85
CA TYR A 446 1.46 8.61 36.60
C TYR A 446 1.19 9.40 37.89
N THR A 447 1.49 8.84 39.04
CA THR A 447 1.09 9.42 40.34
C THR A 447 2.27 9.92 41.19
N ASP A 448 3.49 9.75 40.75
CA ASP A 448 4.66 10.05 41.61
C ASP A 448 5.17 11.51 41.45
N GLY A 449 4.57 12.34 40.61
CA GLY A 449 4.91 13.76 40.50
C GLY A 449 6.25 14.11 39.84
N SER A 450 7.04 13.12 39.40
CA SER A 450 8.19 13.39 38.55
C SER A 450 7.77 13.31 37.09
N ASN A 451 7.84 14.42 36.41
CA ASN A 451 7.47 14.56 35.01
C ASN A 451 8.70 14.26 34.13
N LEU A 452 8.52 13.66 32.96
CA LEU A 452 9.55 13.54 31.94
C LEU A 452 10.18 14.89 31.61
N LEU A 453 9.38 15.93 31.64
CA LEU A 453 9.78 17.32 31.40
C LEU A 453 10.66 17.89 32.53
N THR A 454 10.80 17.23 33.67
CA THR A 454 11.77 17.62 34.72
C THR A 454 13.15 17.05 34.48
N ILE A 455 13.34 16.25 33.45
CA ILE A 455 14.63 15.72 33.06
C ILE A 455 15.42 16.83 32.33
N THR A 456 16.44 17.32 32.97
CA THR A 456 17.28 18.41 32.45
C THR A 456 18.60 17.87 31.90
N GLY A 457 19.22 18.62 30.97
CA GLY A 457 20.52 18.31 30.42
C GLY A 457 20.52 17.25 29.35
N SER A 458 21.44 16.27 29.38
CA SER A 458 21.58 15.24 28.36
C SER A 458 20.46 14.20 28.38
N ASP A 459 19.58 14.23 29.36
CA ASP A 459 18.55 13.24 29.58
C ASP A 459 17.37 13.36 28.58
N TYR A 460 17.23 14.49 27.89
CA TYR A 460 16.28 14.66 26.79
C TYR A 460 16.44 13.60 25.68
N ARG A 461 17.62 13.00 25.54
CA ARG A 461 17.87 11.91 24.60
C ARG A 461 17.06 10.64 24.90
N GLN A 462 16.49 10.54 26.07
CA GLN A 462 15.61 9.47 26.49
C GLN A 462 14.16 9.70 26.01
N LEU A 463 13.80 10.94 25.67
CA LEU A 463 12.49 11.32 25.17
C LEU A 463 12.36 10.92 23.70
N LYS A 464 11.97 9.69 23.44
CA LYS A 464 11.78 9.18 22.07
C LYS A 464 10.73 8.09 22.02
N PHE A 465 9.95 8.11 20.94
CA PHE A 465 8.93 7.12 20.69
C PHE A 465 8.81 6.80 19.19
N GLN A 466 8.21 5.66 18.90
CA GLN A 466 7.93 5.22 17.53
C GLN A 466 6.43 5.14 17.30
N VAL A 467 6.04 5.48 16.08
CA VAL A 467 4.65 5.52 15.65
C VAL A 467 4.50 4.70 14.37
N PRO A 468 3.51 3.78 14.30
CA PRO A 468 3.23 3.01 13.10
C PRO A 468 2.50 3.84 12.06
N PHE A 469 2.56 3.38 10.81
CA PHE A 469 1.60 3.73 9.79
C PHE A 469 0.42 2.76 9.82
N GLN A 470 -0.76 3.27 9.52
CA GLN A 470 -2.00 2.50 9.45
C GLN A 470 -2.95 3.08 8.40
N GLY A 471 -3.94 2.29 7.98
CA GLY A 471 -5.01 2.78 7.11
C GLY A 471 -4.71 2.71 5.61
N GLY A 472 -3.50 2.32 5.19
CA GLY A 472 -3.21 2.07 3.78
C GLY A 472 -4.07 0.93 3.25
N PHE A 473 -4.68 1.13 2.07
CA PHE A 473 -5.65 0.20 1.50
C PHE A 473 -5.52 0.13 -0.02
N ASP A 474 -5.58 -1.08 -0.57
CA ASP A 474 -5.46 -1.33 -2.02
C ASP A 474 -6.78 -1.10 -2.79
N GLY A 475 -7.90 -0.97 -2.10
CA GLY A 475 -9.23 -0.91 -2.72
C GLY A 475 -9.69 -2.25 -3.31
N SER A 476 -9.00 -3.35 -3.06
CA SER A 476 -9.30 -4.67 -3.60
C SER A 476 -9.21 -5.74 -2.52
N ASN A 477 -9.98 -6.82 -2.69
CA ASN A 477 -10.01 -7.92 -1.73
C ASN A 477 -8.66 -8.67 -1.71
N PRO A 478 -7.92 -8.67 -0.59
CA PRO A 478 -6.62 -9.33 -0.48
C PRO A 478 -6.72 -10.87 -0.53
N ALA A 479 -7.90 -11.44 -0.28
CA ALA A 479 -8.13 -12.88 -0.38
C ALA A 479 -8.28 -13.36 -1.84
N LYS A 480 -8.54 -12.47 -2.79
CA LYS A 480 -8.61 -12.84 -4.22
C LYS A 480 -7.24 -13.19 -4.78
N ALA A 481 -7.21 -14.28 -5.54
CA ALA A 481 -6.02 -14.66 -6.28
C ALA A 481 -5.67 -13.59 -7.34
N ARG A 482 -4.40 -13.20 -7.42
CA ARG A 482 -3.89 -12.35 -8.49
C ARG A 482 -3.48 -13.24 -9.66
N LEU A 483 -4.32 -13.29 -10.71
CA LEU A 483 -4.07 -14.16 -11.85
C LEU A 483 -3.10 -13.50 -12.84
N THR A 484 -2.07 -14.26 -13.20
CA THR A 484 -1.05 -13.88 -14.20
C THR A 484 -0.82 -15.04 -15.15
N GLY A 485 -0.12 -14.82 -16.25
CA GLY A 485 0.22 -15.86 -17.21
C GLY A 485 -1.01 -16.50 -17.86
N THR A 486 -1.03 -17.82 -17.84
CA THR A 486 -2.09 -18.62 -18.47
C THR A 486 -3.43 -18.57 -17.73
N SER A 487 -3.43 -18.04 -16.53
CA SER A 487 -4.60 -18.04 -15.65
C SER A 487 -5.46 -16.77 -15.76
N ILE A 488 -5.03 -15.76 -16.53
CA ILE A 488 -5.80 -14.53 -16.75
C ILE A 488 -7.17 -14.86 -17.35
N VAL A 489 -8.23 -14.27 -16.78
CA VAL A 489 -9.62 -14.38 -17.25
C VAL A 489 -10.28 -13.01 -17.31
N GLY A 490 -11.46 -12.90 -17.90
CA GLY A 490 -12.14 -11.61 -18.08
C GLY A 490 -12.39 -10.84 -16.80
N ASN A 491 -12.70 -11.54 -15.70
CA ASN A 491 -12.97 -10.95 -14.39
C ASN A 491 -11.75 -10.93 -13.46
N ASN A 492 -10.58 -11.35 -13.91
CA ASN A 492 -9.37 -11.26 -13.11
C ASN A 492 -8.10 -11.21 -13.97
N THR A 493 -7.47 -10.07 -14.00
CA THR A 493 -6.07 -9.90 -14.41
C THR A 493 -5.32 -9.19 -13.28
N GLN A 494 -4.29 -9.84 -12.73
CA GLN A 494 -3.46 -9.25 -11.66
C GLN A 494 -4.28 -8.78 -10.44
N GLY A 495 -5.46 -9.36 -10.20
CA GLY A 495 -6.38 -9.01 -9.11
C GLY A 495 -7.48 -8.01 -9.49
N PHE A 496 -7.57 -7.59 -10.75
CA PHE A 496 -8.57 -6.63 -11.23
C PHE A 496 -9.65 -7.31 -12.09
N ASP A 497 -10.90 -6.95 -11.85
CA ASP A 497 -12.04 -7.35 -12.67
C ASP A 497 -12.22 -6.38 -13.84
N LEU A 498 -12.05 -6.89 -15.07
CA LEU A 498 -12.21 -6.16 -16.33
C LEU A 498 -13.30 -6.77 -17.22
N SER A 499 -14.19 -7.55 -16.64
CA SER A 499 -15.23 -8.31 -17.37
C SER A 499 -16.25 -7.42 -18.10
N SER A 500 -16.41 -6.18 -17.69
CA SER A 500 -17.33 -5.21 -18.30
C SER A 500 -16.82 -3.78 -18.17
N ALA A 501 -17.39 -2.86 -18.93
CA ALA A 501 -17.02 -1.43 -18.86
C ALA A 501 -17.30 -0.80 -17.48
N SER A 502 -18.27 -1.33 -16.75
CA SER A 502 -18.65 -0.86 -15.41
C SER A 502 -17.98 -1.63 -14.26
N ALA A 503 -17.19 -2.65 -14.55
CA ALA A 503 -16.44 -3.38 -13.55
C ALA A 503 -15.42 -2.46 -12.85
N THR A 504 -15.21 -2.65 -11.55
CA THR A 504 -14.35 -1.77 -10.73
C THR A 504 -12.91 -1.69 -11.25
N GLY A 505 -12.37 -2.80 -11.74
CA GLY A 505 -11.05 -2.82 -12.35
C GLY A 505 -11.01 -2.06 -13.68
N SER A 506 -12.06 -2.18 -14.53
CA SER A 506 -12.14 -1.40 -15.78
C SER A 506 -12.17 0.10 -15.49
N LEU A 507 -12.95 0.54 -14.51
CA LEU A 507 -13.00 1.94 -14.08
C LEU A 507 -11.64 2.43 -13.57
N SER A 508 -10.91 1.57 -12.86
CA SER A 508 -9.56 1.85 -12.38
C SER A 508 -8.58 2.08 -13.54
N TYR A 509 -8.55 1.20 -14.52
CA TYR A 509 -7.70 1.35 -15.70
C TYR A 509 -8.09 2.56 -16.56
N ILE A 510 -9.41 2.80 -16.76
CA ILE A 510 -9.92 3.98 -17.48
C ILE A 510 -9.45 5.27 -16.80
N ARG A 511 -9.53 5.36 -15.46
CA ARG A 511 -9.02 6.51 -14.69
C ARG A 511 -7.52 6.71 -14.91
N ALA A 512 -6.74 5.64 -14.89
CA ALA A 512 -5.29 5.69 -15.11
C ALA A 512 -4.92 6.12 -16.55
N ILE A 513 -5.65 5.64 -17.56
CA ILE A 513 -5.47 6.06 -18.96
C ILE A 513 -5.83 7.54 -19.12
N ASN A 514 -6.92 7.99 -18.50
CA ASN A 514 -7.32 9.40 -18.54
C ASN A 514 -6.28 10.32 -17.90
N ALA A 515 -5.55 9.88 -16.88
CA ALA A 515 -4.51 10.66 -16.22
C ALA A 515 -3.37 11.09 -17.15
N ILE A 516 -3.10 10.33 -18.22
CA ILE A 516 -2.07 10.64 -19.21
C ILE A 516 -2.64 11.07 -20.56
N SER A 517 -3.94 11.34 -20.64
CA SER A 517 -4.61 11.64 -21.93
C SER A 517 -4.27 13.02 -22.48
N ASN A 518 -3.75 13.93 -21.66
CA ASN A 518 -3.39 15.29 -22.09
C ASN A 518 -1.95 15.33 -22.65
N PRO A 519 -1.77 15.58 -23.97
CA PRO A 519 -0.42 15.64 -24.57
C PRO A 519 0.38 16.87 -24.14
N ASP A 520 -0.27 17.93 -23.66
CA ASP A 520 0.41 19.14 -23.21
C ASP A 520 1.02 18.98 -21.79
N GLU A 521 0.58 17.97 -21.03
CA GLU A 521 1.00 17.71 -19.66
C GLU A 521 2.04 16.59 -19.56
N PHE A 522 1.90 15.57 -20.41
CA PHE A 522 2.78 14.39 -20.38
C PHE A 522 3.32 14.05 -21.76
N ASP A 523 4.63 14.14 -21.92
CA ASP A 523 5.35 13.71 -23.11
C ASP A 523 5.57 12.19 -23.09
N ILE A 524 4.79 11.47 -23.89
CA ILE A 524 4.93 10.03 -24.06
C ILE A 524 4.90 9.66 -25.54
N ASN A 525 5.69 8.67 -25.96
CA ASN A 525 5.67 8.15 -27.32
C ASN A 525 5.20 6.69 -27.41
N LEU A 526 5.22 5.95 -26.32
CA LEU A 526 4.75 4.58 -26.23
C LEU A 526 3.80 4.42 -25.05
N LEU A 527 2.75 3.64 -25.24
CA LEU A 527 1.88 3.17 -24.17
C LEU A 527 1.88 1.65 -24.12
N ALA A 528 1.90 1.07 -22.93
CA ALA A 528 1.63 -0.35 -22.74
C ALA A 528 0.81 -0.59 -21.46
N LEU A 529 -0.13 -1.55 -21.55
CA LEU A 529 -0.96 -2.04 -20.46
C LEU A 529 -0.70 -3.54 -20.26
N PRO A 530 0.43 -3.92 -19.66
CA PRO A 530 0.84 -5.32 -19.60
C PRO A 530 -0.18 -6.19 -18.85
N GLY A 531 -0.66 -7.26 -19.52
CA GLY A 531 -1.64 -8.18 -18.96
C GLY A 531 -3.11 -7.75 -19.12
N VAL A 532 -3.38 -6.65 -19.82
CA VAL A 532 -4.72 -6.27 -20.29
C VAL A 532 -4.86 -6.75 -21.74
N ILE A 533 -5.64 -7.79 -21.97
CA ILE A 533 -5.71 -8.54 -23.22
C ILE A 533 -6.99 -8.15 -23.98
N HIS A 534 -6.87 -7.70 -25.22
CA HIS A 534 -8.00 -7.18 -25.99
C HIS A 534 -9.17 -8.17 -26.13
N SER A 535 -8.88 -9.44 -26.42
CA SER A 535 -9.91 -10.46 -26.63
C SER A 535 -10.83 -10.71 -25.44
N ILE A 536 -10.37 -10.36 -24.21
CA ILE A 536 -11.14 -10.58 -22.98
C ILE A 536 -11.36 -9.30 -22.15
N HIS A 537 -10.65 -8.20 -22.47
CA HIS A 537 -10.73 -6.91 -21.76
C HIS A 537 -10.99 -5.74 -22.72
N SER A 538 -11.80 -5.95 -23.76
CA SER A 538 -12.00 -5.00 -24.86
C SER A 538 -12.47 -3.63 -24.43
N SER A 539 -13.25 -3.50 -23.34
CA SER A 539 -13.71 -2.20 -22.83
C SER A 539 -12.57 -1.25 -22.45
N VAL A 540 -11.51 -1.80 -21.84
CA VAL A 540 -10.34 -1.01 -21.41
C VAL A 540 -9.42 -0.73 -22.60
N THR A 541 -9.15 -1.73 -23.44
CA THR A 541 -8.26 -1.57 -24.59
C THR A 541 -8.83 -0.63 -25.64
N ASN A 542 -10.14 -0.68 -25.91
CA ASN A 542 -10.81 0.28 -26.80
C ASN A 542 -10.70 1.71 -26.27
N HIS A 543 -10.90 1.90 -24.96
CA HIS A 543 -10.72 3.21 -24.35
C HIS A 543 -9.27 3.74 -24.50
N ALA A 544 -8.28 2.85 -24.37
CA ALA A 544 -6.87 3.21 -24.59
C ALA A 544 -6.62 3.59 -26.04
N ILE A 545 -7.20 2.86 -27.03
CA ILE A 545 -7.11 3.19 -28.46
C ILE A 545 -7.69 4.57 -28.73
N ASP A 546 -8.91 4.84 -28.28
CA ASP A 546 -9.59 6.13 -28.45
C ASP A 546 -8.74 7.29 -27.90
N LYS A 547 -8.11 7.12 -26.75
CA LYS A 547 -7.27 8.16 -26.14
C LYS A 547 -5.96 8.38 -26.88
N ILE A 548 -5.31 7.32 -27.33
CA ILE A 548 -4.05 7.44 -28.10
C ILE A 548 -4.32 8.04 -29.48
N GLU A 549 -5.40 7.69 -30.15
CA GLU A 549 -5.82 8.33 -31.40
C GLU A 549 -6.12 9.82 -31.21
N ALA A 550 -6.79 10.18 -30.12
CA ALA A 550 -7.06 11.57 -29.79
C ALA A 550 -5.77 12.37 -29.49
N ARG A 551 -4.77 11.75 -28.84
CA ARG A 551 -3.45 12.35 -28.59
C ARG A 551 -2.66 12.53 -29.90
N ALA A 552 -2.65 11.53 -30.76
CA ALA A 552 -1.94 11.49 -32.05
C ALA A 552 -0.41 11.68 -31.96
N ASP A 553 0.20 11.47 -30.79
CA ASP A 553 1.64 11.61 -30.50
C ASP A 553 2.27 10.37 -29.87
N ALA A 554 1.48 9.36 -29.58
CA ALA A 554 1.93 8.13 -28.93
C ALA A 554 1.44 6.88 -29.68
N PHE A 555 2.09 5.76 -29.39
CA PHE A 555 1.83 4.47 -30.01
C PHE A 555 1.52 3.42 -28.95
N PHE A 556 0.41 2.69 -29.09
CA PHE A 556 -0.03 1.68 -28.14
C PHE A 556 0.43 0.28 -28.51
N ILE A 557 1.25 -0.34 -27.67
CA ILE A 557 1.63 -1.75 -27.77
C ILE A 557 0.58 -2.57 -26.99
N MET A 558 -0.33 -3.20 -27.73
CA MET A 558 -1.49 -3.88 -27.18
C MET A 558 -1.33 -5.40 -27.21
N ASP A 559 -1.71 -6.07 -26.11
CA ASP A 559 -1.85 -7.53 -26.08
C ASP A 559 -3.20 -7.92 -26.71
N GLY A 560 -3.17 -8.48 -27.94
CA GLY A 560 -4.37 -8.81 -28.70
C GLY A 560 -5.07 -10.06 -28.18
N SER A 561 -4.31 -11.14 -27.91
CA SER A 561 -4.84 -12.48 -27.71
C SER A 561 -4.39 -13.12 -26.42
N HIS A 562 -5.23 -14.01 -25.88
CA HIS A 562 -4.92 -14.81 -24.71
C HIS A 562 -3.78 -15.82 -24.97
N TYR A 563 -3.10 -16.26 -23.91
CA TYR A 563 -2.01 -17.25 -23.98
C TYR A 563 -2.35 -18.52 -24.77
N SER A 564 -3.59 -19.01 -24.65
CA SER A 564 -4.06 -20.24 -25.34
C SER A 564 -4.51 -20.03 -26.79
N ALA A 565 -4.48 -18.80 -27.31
CA ALA A 565 -4.95 -18.49 -28.65
C ALA A 565 -4.15 -19.23 -29.72
N SER A 566 -4.84 -19.79 -30.71
CA SER A 566 -4.27 -20.28 -31.95
C SER A 566 -3.94 -19.12 -32.89
N ILE A 567 -3.21 -19.35 -33.96
CA ILE A 567 -2.91 -18.34 -34.98
C ILE A 567 -4.20 -17.72 -35.51
N GLN A 568 -5.17 -18.55 -35.90
CA GLN A 568 -6.46 -18.08 -36.41
C GLN A 568 -7.22 -17.26 -35.36
N THR A 569 -7.22 -17.71 -34.09
CA THR A 569 -7.85 -16.97 -33.00
C THR A 569 -7.18 -15.61 -32.81
N ALA A 570 -5.84 -15.55 -32.87
CA ALA A 570 -5.09 -14.31 -32.73
C ALA A 570 -5.41 -13.30 -33.84
N ILE A 571 -5.64 -13.79 -35.06
CA ILE A 571 -6.09 -12.97 -36.19
C ILE A 571 -7.54 -12.46 -35.95
N ASP A 572 -8.44 -13.37 -35.57
CA ASP A 572 -9.85 -13.05 -35.37
C ASP A 572 -10.06 -12.07 -34.19
N ASP A 573 -9.26 -12.15 -33.15
CA ASP A 573 -9.32 -11.28 -31.97
C ASP A 573 -9.07 -9.79 -32.31
N VAL A 574 -8.24 -9.50 -33.31
CA VAL A 574 -7.79 -8.15 -33.62
C VAL A 574 -8.31 -7.60 -34.95
N LYS A 575 -8.96 -8.40 -35.75
CA LYS A 575 -9.35 -8.01 -37.12
C LYS A 575 -10.34 -6.84 -37.21
N THR A 576 -11.07 -6.56 -36.12
CA THR A 576 -12.02 -5.44 -36.04
C THR A 576 -11.36 -4.12 -35.70
N ILE A 577 -10.08 -4.14 -35.33
CA ILE A 577 -9.33 -2.93 -34.96
C ILE A 577 -8.79 -2.29 -36.25
N ASP A 578 -9.12 -1.02 -36.45
CA ASP A 578 -8.64 -0.24 -37.57
C ASP A 578 -8.03 1.06 -37.07
N SER A 579 -6.78 0.97 -36.60
CA SER A 579 -6.02 2.11 -36.08
C SER A 579 -4.55 1.99 -36.47
N ASN A 580 -3.96 3.10 -36.87
CA ASN A 580 -2.53 3.21 -37.17
C ASN A 580 -1.69 3.61 -35.96
N TYR A 581 -2.32 3.77 -34.78
CA TYR A 581 -1.65 4.08 -33.52
C TYR A 581 -1.50 2.87 -32.60
N VAL A 582 -1.82 1.66 -33.09
CA VAL A 582 -1.81 0.43 -32.29
C VAL A 582 -1.04 -0.66 -33.02
N ALA A 583 -0.25 -1.44 -32.29
CA ALA A 583 0.30 -2.68 -32.77
C ALA A 583 0.01 -3.84 -31.82
N THR A 584 -0.23 -5.00 -32.44
CA THR A 584 -0.38 -6.28 -31.73
C THR A 584 0.69 -7.26 -32.16
N TYR A 585 1.05 -8.15 -31.25
CA TYR A 585 2.12 -9.12 -31.44
C TYR A 585 1.69 -10.52 -30.99
N TYR A 586 2.22 -11.53 -31.62
CA TYR A 586 1.99 -12.94 -31.32
C TYR A 586 3.28 -13.75 -31.56
N PRO A 587 3.60 -14.76 -30.77
CA PRO A 587 2.88 -15.31 -29.61
C PRO A 587 3.36 -14.74 -28.27
N TRP A 588 2.82 -15.24 -27.15
CA TRP A 588 3.36 -15.05 -25.82
C TRP A 588 4.78 -15.59 -25.70
N VAL A 589 5.56 -15.01 -24.80
CA VAL A 589 6.97 -15.36 -24.59
C VAL A 589 7.23 -15.73 -23.12
N LYS A 590 8.33 -16.46 -22.94
CA LYS A 590 8.76 -16.90 -21.61
C LYS A 590 10.01 -16.12 -21.20
N ILE A 591 10.00 -15.53 -20.03
CA ILE A 591 11.14 -14.82 -19.43
C ILE A 591 11.52 -15.46 -18.10
N THR A 592 12.70 -15.14 -17.58
CA THR A 592 13.10 -15.53 -16.22
C THR A 592 12.62 -14.49 -15.21
N ASP A 593 11.97 -14.94 -14.15
CA ASP A 593 11.74 -14.15 -12.94
C ASP A 593 13.02 -14.18 -12.11
N ASP A 594 13.70 -13.05 -12.00
CA ASP A 594 15.01 -12.97 -11.33
C ASP A 594 14.89 -13.14 -9.79
N VAL A 595 13.72 -12.87 -9.22
CA VAL A 595 13.50 -12.99 -7.76
C VAL A 595 13.36 -14.44 -7.34
N LYS A 596 12.61 -15.23 -8.11
CA LYS A 596 12.38 -16.67 -7.81
C LYS A 596 13.23 -17.63 -8.63
N GLY A 597 13.96 -17.13 -9.63
CA GLY A 597 14.75 -17.95 -10.54
C GLY A 597 13.90 -18.91 -11.38
N LYS A 598 12.60 -18.64 -11.58
CA LYS A 598 11.66 -19.48 -12.32
C LYS A 598 11.25 -18.84 -13.65
N PRO A 599 11.13 -19.62 -14.72
CA PRO A 599 10.60 -19.11 -15.96
C PRO A 599 9.09 -18.82 -15.82
N THR A 600 8.66 -17.67 -16.36
CA THR A 600 7.26 -17.25 -16.38
C THR A 600 6.81 -16.84 -17.77
N TRP A 601 5.54 -17.13 -18.12
CA TRP A 601 4.94 -16.71 -19.38
C TRP A 601 4.39 -15.29 -19.25
N VAL A 602 4.75 -14.44 -20.19
CA VAL A 602 4.32 -13.04 -20.21
C VAL A 602 3.77 -12.67 -21.60
N PRO A 603 2.83 -11.72 -21.67
CA PRO A 603 2.36 -11.21 -22.95
C PRO A 603 3.46 -10.37 -23.64
N PRO A 604 3.36 -10.16 -24.97
CA PRO A 604 4.35 -9.41 -25.74
C PRO A 604 4.61 -8.00 -25.24
N SER A 605 3.58 -7.32 -24.72
CA SER A 605 3.71 -5.96 -24.17
C SER A 605 4.68 -5.82 -23.00
N VAL A 606 5.08 -6.94 -22.37
CA VAL A 606 6.08 -6.92 -21.29
C VAL A 606 7.50 -6.70 -21.84
N VAL A 607 7.81 -7.26 -22.99
CA VAL A 607 9.19 -7.25 -23.53
C VAL A 607 9.38 -6.23 -24.64
N LEU A 608 8.34 -5.94 -25.41
CA LEU A 608 8.44 -5.10 -26.60
C LEU A 608 8.80 -3.63 -26.33
N PRO A 609 8.32 -2.95 -25.28
CA PRO A 609 8.78 -1.61 -24.99
C PRO A 609 10.31 -1.52 -24.86
N GLY A 610 10.95 -2.55 -24.30
CA GLY A 610 12.40 -2.66 -24.23
C GLY A 610 13.09 -2.82 -25.61
N VAL A 611 12.42 -3.46 -26.57
CA VAL A 611 12.91 -3.59 -27.94
C VAL A 611 12.84 -2.26 -28.67
N TYR A 612 11.73 -1.53 -28.53
CA TYR A 612 11.58 -0.17 -29.09
C TYR A 612 12.66 0.76 -28.53
N ALA A 613 12.83 0.77 -27.22
CA ALA A 613 13.88 1.55 -26.58
C ALA A 613 15.29 1.19 -27.06
N ASN A 614 15.57 -0.11 -27.27
CA ASN A 614 16.85 -0.54 -27.82
C ASN A 614 17.05 -0.10 -29.27
N ASN A 615 16.00 -0.17 -30.10
CA ASN A 615 16.03 0.30 -31.48
C ASN A 615 16.34 1.80 -31.53
N ASP A 616 15.68 2.62 -30.72
CA ASP A 616 15.91 4.07 -30.67
C ASP A 616 17.33 4.41 -30.20
N ARG A 617 17.89 3.61 -29.29
CA ARG A 617 19.25 3.80 -28.78
C ARG A 617 20.34 3.48 -29.81
N ILE A 618 20.14 2.44 -30.65
CA ILE A 618 21.17 1.94 -31.57
C ILE A 618 20.97 2.37 -33.02
N GLY A 619 19.82 2.88 -33.37
CA GLY A 619 19.42 3.27 -34.71
C GLY A 619 18.87 4.67 -34.78
N GLN A 620 18.10 4.91 -35.83
CA GLN A 620 17.33 6.15 -36.00
C GLN A 620 15.86 5.87 -35.66
N GLU A 621 15.15 6.85 -35.14
CA GLU A 621 13.76 6.74 -34.70
C GLU A 621 12.79 6.17 -35.74
N TRP A 622 13.06 6.44 -37.03
CA TRP A 622 12.26 5.91 -38.15
C TRP A 622 12.62 4.50 -38.61
N PHE A 623 13.60 3.84 -37.97
CA PHE A 623 13.88 2.45 -38.29
C PHE A 623 12.91 1.52 -37.60
N ALA A 624 12.38 0.55 -38.35
CA ALA A 624 11.54 -0.48 -37.78
C ALA A 624 12.34 -1.33 -36.77
N PRO A 625 11.78 -1.64 -35.56
CA PRO A 625 12.41 -2.52 -34.59
C PRO A 625 12.29 -3.99 -35.05
N ALA A 626 12.96 -4.35 -36.10
CA ALA A 626 12.88 -5.66 -36.75
C ALA A 626 14.27 -6.27 -37.04
N GLY A 627 14.30 -7.59 -37.18
CA GLY A 627 15.49 -8.36 -37.46
C GLY A 627 16.39 -8.57 -36.23
N LEU A 628 17.46 -9.39 -36.41
CA LEU A 628 18.30 -9.88 -35.30
C LEU A 628 19.02 -8.77 -34.53
N ASN A 629 19.38 -7.68 -35.22
CA ASN A 629 20.17 -6.61 -34.59
C ASN A 629 19.35 -5.59 -33.84
N ARG A 630 18.10 -5.32 -34.23
CA ARG A 630 17.23 -4.27 -33.67
C ARG A 630 15.99 -4.80 -33.01
N GLY A 631 15.46 -5.93 -33.48
CA GLY A 631 14.25 -6.59 -32.94
C GLY A 631 14.57 -7.81 -32.09
N GLY A 632 15.82 -8.04 -31.68
CA GLY A 632 16.21 -9.22 -30.90
C GLY A 632 15.69 -9.15 -29.47
N LEU A 633 15.03 -10.23 -29.00
CA LEU A 633 14.49 -10.40 -27.66
C LEU A 633 15.52 -11.08 -26.75
N THR A 634 16.46 -10.32 -26.19
CA THR A 634 17.59 -10.86 -25.40
C THR A 634 17.19 -11.47 -24.06
N SER A 635 16.05 -11.10 -23.51
CA SER A 635 15.54 -11.60 -22.23
C SER A 635 14.58 -12.79 -22.35
N VAL A 636 14.23 -13.19 -23.57
CA VAL A 636 13.27 -14.24 -23.85
C VAL A 636 13.97 -15.58 -23.95
N LEU A 637 13.46 -16.57 -23.21
CA LEU A 637 13.94 -17.95 -23.24
C LEU A 637 13.30 -18.77 -24.38
N GLU A 638 12.00 -18.56 -24.60
CA GLU A 638 11.18 -19.37 -25.47
C GLU A 638 9.93 -18.57 -25.92
N ALA A 639 9.52 -18.76 -27.19
CA ALA A 639 8.22 -18.34 -27.66
C ALA A 639 7.20 -19.48 -27.49
N LYS A 640 5.95 -19.14 -27.18
CA LYS A 640 4.87 -20.12 -26.98
C LYS A 640 4.63 -21.01 -28.20
N THR A 641 4.73 -20.44 -29.37
CA THR A 641 4.47 -21.13 -30.65
C THR A 641 5.64 -20.84 -31.59
N ARG A 642 6.16 -21.90 -32.21
CA ARG A 642 7.13 -21.77 -33.31
C ARG A 642 6.37 -21.59 -34.61
N LEU A 643 6.60 -20.45 -35.24
CA LEU A 643 5.92 -20.10 -36.48
C LEU A 643 6.73 -20.52 -37.70
N THR A 644 6.07 -21.12 -38.69
CA THR A 644 6.59 -21.31 -40.04
C THR A 644 6.56 -19.97 -40.79
N ASN A 645 7.22 -19.93 -41.97
CA ASN A 645 7.21 -18.72 -42.80
C ASN A 645 5.81 -18.35 -43.26
N LEU A 646 5.01 -19.35 -43.68
CA LEU A 646 3.63 -19.14 -44.12
C LEU A 646 2.74 -18.61 -42.98
N GLU A 647 2.88 -19.13 -41.78
CA GLU A 647 2.13 -18.66 -40.64
C GLU A 647 2.51 -17.24 -40.22
N ARG A 648 3.76 -16.86 -40.39
CA ARG A 648 4.20 -15.47 -40.17
C ARG A 648 3.64 -14.53 -41.23
N ASP A 649 3.63 -14.95 -42.48
CA ASP A 649 3.06 -14.20 -43.59
C ASP A 649 1.55 -14.00 -43.36
N ASP A 650 0.84 -15.05 -42.93
CA ASP A 650 -0.60 -15.02 -42.63
C ASP A 650 -0.93 -14.05 -41.47
N LEU A 651 -0.14 -14.12 -40.37
CA LEU A 651 -0.28 -13.17 -39.24
C LEU A 651 -0.04 -11.74 -39.71
N TYR A 652 1.03 -11.49 -40.45
CA TYR A 652 1.40 -10.16 -40.91
C TYR A 652 0.37 -9.54 -41.87
N GLU A 653 -0.14 -10.33 -42.84
CA GLU A 653 -1.21 -9.89 -43.77
C GLU A 653 -2.50 -9.55 -43.01
N ASN A 654 -2.73 -10.17 -41.86
CA ASN A 654 -3.88 -9.92 -40.99
C ASN A 654 -3.59 -8.96 -39.82
N ARG A 655 -2.54 -8.12 -39.93
CA ARG A 655 -2.22 -7.02 -38.99
C ARG A 655 -1.72 -7.48 -37.60
N VAL A 656 -1.22 -8.71 -37.48
CA VAL A 656 -0.58 -9.22 -36.27
C VAL A 656 0.91 -9.37 -36.55
N ASN A 657 1.75 -8.72 -35.75
CA ASN A 657 3.22 -8.86 -35.90
C ASN A 657 3.67 -10.20 -35.27
N PRO A 658 4.30 -11.08 -36.07
CA PRO A 658 4.74 -12.38 -35.61
C PRO A 658 6.08 -12.33 -34.86
#